data_42ad8fbd9cb2182c233ebce2ed742dac
#
_entry.id   42ad8fbd9cb2182c233ebce2ed742dac
#
_cell.length_a   1.000
_cell.length_b   1.000
_cell.length_c   1.000
_cell.angle_alpha   90.00
_cell.angle_beta   90.00
_cell.angle_gamma   90.00
#
_symmetry.space_group_name_H-M   'P 1'
#
loop_
_entity.id
_entity.type
_entity.pdbx_description
1 polymer ?
#
loop_
_entity_poly.entity_id
_entity_poly.type
_entity_poly.pdbx_seq_one_letter_code
_entity_poly.pdbx_strand_id
1 'polypeptide(L)'
;LCYNALDYFTGTRLSGLAAPKATRAPVAWSGAFINLRRWQPGLPLAVTALGVLIALLVAYAAQPPVTLDIGARLDYPYLRGMHGREFTAQTVLMRVAALPASNEVVVAAPLRDDARMVTLTLDDWQPDAVHPRRLIAVYANDRRIDTLDDRGGARRFRLLLPDDMDLSGGVRLRIEAIPDRTLDVPPVRLIDAEIARALTYRWTSERSTITFPALGHGDWRVELRALVAHPDGGAVNARVFANGEMIAALPETPGMRRYLLIAPARTLNNGNLNLEITANPYRDPRPLGVSLERVTVTPLTRAPAAALPPWSAVLPAMTIVAGMYGALRAARVPAWIACGAGILVALIGAWALMAYRYPTGLFLEPLAWFVLFTLALTPVADRGVGWIFRKLDTPLDPAVRYALLVIFLVGLWLKGGGLLFPYMRAIDVGWHMDRVRWILDGHWAEMYRPGAFSESVMPINEWGPNRPVIPYSPFFHLFSTSFALLPWSLETSANLFSALLDNSRVFLIALLARKAGLSHRATLFAALIYAVTPVTFLLHSWGNVPTTSGMWWTLVTSTVMIALYPRLHERGPFALLTVLTVITLLFYTVMAVFHIVFIVCFIGIALVAPVGIDRKPLLPVALSLVVALAAATLIYYGQYIPPIVERTIPYMLSLATSGPESVGVARPPFSDYLFSFWRHLRYDMRPDGFLYYGLLIPLAFVVPGFVALRERPLLWVMLAAWFSVGTLFMMVGYRVSMVDKQLFYIVPAICLCWAIYAERFWRRGWWGKALVATIYLFTLATALDLWVIRILRSPVV
;
A
#
# COMPACT_ATOMS: atom_id res chain seq x y z
N LEU A 1 -4.42 -9.69 25.36
CA LEU A 1 -3.19 -8.94 24.97
C LEU A 1 -2.95 -7.73 25.89
N CYS A 2 -4.01 -7.04 26.30
CA CYS A 2 -3.87 -5.83 27.13
C CYS A 2 -3.58 -6.11 28.61
N TYR A 3 -4.06 -7.22 29.21
CA TYR A 3 -4.10 -7.35 30.69
C TYR A 3 -2.76 -7.63 31.36
N ASN A 4 -1.83 -8.33 30.73
CA ASN A 4 -0.52 -8.64 31.35
C ASN A 4 0.68 -7.88 30.73
N ALA A 5 0.51 -7.30 29.55
CA ALA A 5 1.24 -6.08 29.21
C ALA A 5 0.82 -4.96 30.18
N LEU A 6 -0.38 -5.02 30.72
CA LEU A 6 -0.97 -4.16 31.74
C LEU A 6 -0.19 -4.17 33.07
N ASP A 7 0.24 -5.32 33.60
CA ASP A 7 0.96 -5.36 34.88
C ASP A 7 2.37 -4.74 34.78
N TYR A 8 2.98 -4.79 33.60
CA TYR A 8 4.22 -4.07 33.33
C TYR A 8 3.98 -2.54 33.28
N PHE A 9 2.80 -2.10 32.80
CA PHE A 9 2.38 -0.71 32.80
C PHE A 9 1.83 -0.21 34.15
N THR A 10 1.45 -1.09 35.08
CA THR A 10 0.84 -0.67 36.35
C THR A 10 1.82 -0.25 37.43
N GLY A 11 3.13 -0.47 37.23
CA GLY A 11 4.18 0.11 38.08
C GLY A 11 4.26 -0.38 39.54
N THR A 12 3.69 -1.53 39.90
CA THR A 12 3.59 -1.99 41.26
C THR A 12 4.84 -2.74 41.77
N ARG A 13 5.99 -2.69 41.07
CA ARG A 13 7.25 -3.27 41.59
C ARG A 13 8.49 -2.48 41.18
N LEU A 14 8.55 -1.17 41.43
CA LEU A 14 9.78 -0.38 41.26
C LEU A 14 9.99 0.65 42.39
N SER A 15 9.75 0.28 43.65
CA SER A 15 10.25 0.99 44.81
C SER A 15 11.31 0.13 45.47
N GLY A 16 12.57 0.34 45.15
CA GLY A 16 13.64 -0.32 45.86
C GLY A 16 14.81 -0.83 45.01
N LEU A 17 15.45 0.03 44.22
CA LEU A 17 16.81 -0.24 43.76
C LEU A 17 17.63 1.05 43.80
N ALA A 18 18.43 1.17 44.85
CA ALA A 18 19.53 2.12 44.92
C ALA A 18 20.52 1.87 43.77
N ALA A 19 21.06 2.96 43.21
CA ALA A 19 22.04 2.90 42.15
C ALA A 19 23.29 2.09 42.56
N PRO A 20 23.67 1.02 41.83
CA PRO A 20 24.95 0.37 42.04
C PRO A 20 26.07 1.12 41.33
N LYS A 21 27.17 1.35 42.04
CA LYS A 21 28.45 1.88 41.55
C LYS A 21 28.96 1.04 40.37
N ALA A 22 29.40 1.76 39.32
CA ALA A 22 29.94 1.15 38.10
C ALA A 22 31.25 0.37 38.39
N THR A 23 31.18 -0.94 38.47
CA THR A 23 32.33 -1.82 38.31
C THR A 23 32.30 -2.36 36.88
N ARG A 24 33.38 -2.12 36.14
CA ARG A 24 33.60 -2.69 34.80
C ARG A 24 33.71 -4.20 34.93
N ALA A 25 32.64 -4.92 34.61
CA ALA A 25 32.69 -6.35 34.42
C ALA A 25 32.98 -6.68 32.94
N PRO A 26 33.70 -7.76 32.63
CA PRO A 26 34.04 -8.12 31.26
C PRO A 26 32.79 -8.44 30.46
N VAL A 27 32.81 -8.07 29.18
CA VAL A 27 31.72 -8.29 28.21
C VAL A 27 31.50 -9.80 28.06
N ALA A 28 30.64 -10.34 28.88
CA ALA A 28 30.12 -11.68 28.66
C ALA A 28 29.12 -11.60 27.47
N TRP A 29 29.36 -12.41 26.47
CA TRP A 29 28.50 -12.63 25.32
C TRP A 29 27.19 -13.29 25.80
N SER A 30 26.29 -12.51 26.41
CA SER A 30 24.97 -13.01 26.77
C SER A 30 24.05 -12.80 25.54
N GLY A 31 23.93 -13.85 24.74
CA GLY A 31 22.92 -14.01 23.71
C GLY A 31 21.50 -13.95 24.29
N ALA A 32 20.99 -12.76 24.52
CA ALA A 32 19.78 -12.51 25.29
C ALA A 32 18.48 -12.80 24.56
N PHE A 33 18.50 -13.08 23.25
CA PHE A 33 17.26 -13.32 22.51
C PHE A 33 16.79 -14.79 22.54
N ILE A 34 17.68 -15.73 22.74
CA ILE A 34 17.32 -17.14 22.86
C ILE A 34 17.88 -17.67 24.15
N ASN A 35 17.31 -17.29 25.28
CA ASN A 35 17.44 -18.10 26.47
C ASN A 35 16.45 -19.27 26.35
N LEU A 36 16.79 -20.22 25.48
CA LEU A 36 16.01 -21.45 25.20
C LEU A 36 15.64 -22.20 26.49
N ARG A 37 16.37 -21.99 27.61
CA ARG A 37 16.01 -22.54 28.92
C ARG A 37 14.77 -21.91 29.56
N ARG A 38 14.34 -20.70 29.13
CA ARG A 38 13.05 -20.12 29.54
C ARG A 38 11.92 -20.39 28.54
N TRP A 39 12.25 -20.95 27.42
CA TRP A 39 11.31 -21.47 26.43
C TRP A 39 10.93 -22.88 26.87
N GLN A 40 10.02 -23.01 27.84
CA GLN A 40 9.31 -24.27 27.98
C GLN A 40 8.23 -24.26 26.90
N PRO A 41 8.38 -25.01 25.77
CA PRO A 41 7.30 -25.28 24.83
C PRO A 41 6.33 -26.17 25.63
N GLY A 42 5.45 -25.53 26.37
CA GLY A 42 4.52 -26.16 27.27
C GLY A 42 3.20 -26.43 26.57
N LEU A 43 2.29 -26.97 27.33
CA LEU A 43 0.88 -27.19 26.92
C LEU A 43 0.26 -26.08 26.06
N PRO A 44 0.49 -24.74 26.32
CA PRO A 44 -0.07 -23.70 25.46
C PRO A 44 0.38 -23.73 24.00
N LEU A 45 1.62 -24.07 23.69
CA LEU A 45 2.09 -24.20 22.31
C LEU A 45 1.49 -25.42 21.61
N ALA A 46 1.40 -26.55 22.34
CA ALA A 46 0.76 -27.77 21.85
C ALA A 46 -0.75 -27.52 21.54
N VAL A 47 -1.44 -26.80 22.43
CA VAL A 47 -2.84 -26.41 22.25
C VAL A 47 -2.98 -25.47 21.03
N THR A 48 -2.02 -24.54 20.86
CA THR A 48 -2.01 -23.66 19.67
C THR A 48 -1.85 -24.47 18.39
N ALA A 49 -0.89 -25.39 18.33
CA ALA A 49 -0.66 -26.25 17.17
C ALA A 49 -1.89 -27.14 16.86
N LEU A 50 -2.48 -27.72 17.89
CA LEU A 50 -3.71 -28.49 17.73
C LEU A 50 -4.87 -27.62 17.21
N GLY A 51 -5.00 -26.40 17.74
CA GLY A 51 -5.99 -25.44 17.26
C GLY A 51 -5.84 -25.10 15.77
N VAL A 52 -4.60 -24.94 15.28
CA VAL A 52 -4.32 -24.74 13.84
C VAL A 52 -4.77 -25.95 13.03
N LEU A 53 -4.43 -27.17 13.47
CA LEU A 53 -4.81 -28.40 12.77
C LEU A 53 -6.32 -28.55 12.71
N ILE A 54 -7.04 -28.34 13.82
CA ILE A 54 -8.51 -28.40 13.85
C ILE A 54 -9.11 -27.35 12.91
N ALA A 55 -8.61 -26.11 12.95
CA ALA A 55 -9.09 -25.05 12.09
C ALA A 55 -8.92 -25.39 10.60
N LEU A 56 -7.77 -25.96 10.22
CA LEU A 56 -7.52 -26.41 8.85
C LEU A 56 -8.38 -27.60 8.47
N LEU A 57 -8.57 -28.58 9.36
CA LEU A 57 -9.47 -29.71 9.11
C LEU A 57 -10.91 -29.23 8.83
N VAL A 58 -11.39 -28.26 9.59
CA VAL A 58 -12.72 -27.65 9.34
C VAL A 58 -12.74 -26.95 7.99
N ALA A 59 -11.69 -26.18 7.64
CA ALA A 59 -11.62 -25.49 6.36
C ALA A 59 -11.58 -26.45 5.16
N TYR A 60 -10.92 -27.60 5.28
CA TYR A 60 -10.83 -28.59 4.21
C TYR A 60 -11.98 -29.58 4.20
N ALA A 61 -12.73 -29.75 5.29
CA ALA A 61 -13.99 -30.48 5.28
C ALA A 61 -15.06 -29.79 4.41
N ALA A 62 -15.04 -28.48 4.35
CA ALA A 62 -15.87 -27.67 3.44
C ALA A 62 -15.14 -27.49 2.10
N GLN A 63 -15.43 -28.34 1.12
CA GLN A 63 -14.87 -28.26 -0.24
C GLN A 63 -15.92 -27.69 -1.22
N PRO A 64 -16.08 -26.35 -1.30
CA PRO A 64 -16.97 -25.76 -2.29
C PRO A 64 -16.39 -25.94 -3.71
N PRO A 65 -17.24 -25.97 -4.75
CA PRO A 65 -16.79 -25.80 -6.12
C PRO A 65 -16.05 -24.48 -6.25
N VAL A 66 -14.99 -24.47 -7.03
CA VAL A 66 -14.14 -23.30 -7.16
C VAL A 66 -14.15 -22.87 -8.62
N THR A 67 -14.64 -21.66 -8.90
CA THR A 67 -14.78 -21.11 -10.24
C THR A 67 -13.82 -19.94 -10.43
N LEU A 68 -13.02 -20.00 -11.49
CA LEU A 68 -12.21 -18.91 -11.98
C LEU A 68 -12.84 -18.39 -13.28
N ASP A 69 -13.34 -17.19 -13.26
CA ASP A 69 -13.87 -16.48 -14.43
C ASP A 69 -12.69 -15.83 -15.16
N ILE A 70 -12.40 -16.36 -16.36
CA ILE A 70 -11.24 -15.93 -17.16
C ILE A 70 -11.58 -14.65 -17.92
N GLY A 71 -10.75 -13.64 -17.78
CA GLY A 71 -11.04 -12.28 -18.25
C GLY A 71 -11.72 -11.41 -17.20
N ALA A 72 -12.10 -11.99 -16.04
CA ALA A 72 -12.48 -11.19 -14.88
C ALA A 72 -11.28 -10.41 -14.31
N ARG A 73 -11.58 -9.39 -13.51
CA ARG A 73 -10.57 -8.49 -12.93
C ARG A 73 -9.50 -9.20 -12.07
N LEU A 74 -9.87 -10.27 -11.38
CA LEU A 74 -9.03 -10.91 -10.36
C LEU A 74 -8.44 -12.25 -10.82
N ASP A 75 -8.46 -12.55 -12.13
CA ASP A 75 -7.96 -13.83 -12.68
C ASP A 75 -6.42 -13.85 -12.83
N TYR A 76 -5.80 -12.70 -13.01
CA TYR A 76 -4.38 -12.56 -13.38
C TYR A 76 -3.37 -13.27 -12.45
N PRO A 77 -3.56 -13.38 -11.11
CA PRO A 77 -2.58 -14.05 -10.26
C PRO A 77 -2.46 -15.56 -10.54
N TYR A 78 -3.47 -16.13 -11.17
CA TYR A 78 -3.57 -17.58 -11.44
C TYR A 78 -3.16 -17.97 -12.85
N LEU A 79 -2.96 -16.98 -13.73
CA LEU A 79 -2.76 -17.18 -15.14
C LEU A 79 -1.32 -16.89 -15.56
N ARG A 80 -0.75 -17.73 -16.41
CA ARG A 80 0.52 -17.48 -17.11
C ARG A 80 0.41 -17.86 -18.57
N GLY A 81 1.11 -17.11 -19.45
CA GLY A 81 1.11 -17.35 -20.88
C GLY A 81 -0.25 -17.06 -21.55
N MET A 82 -1.09 -16.22 -20.95
CA MET A 82 -2.34 -15.77 -21.57
C MET A 82 -2.26 -14.31 -22.02
N HIS A 83 -2.98 -14.02 -23.09
CA HIS A 83 -3.10 -12.68 -23.63
C HIS A 83 -3.99 -11.78 -22.76
N GLY A 84 -4.02 -10.50 -23.09
CA GLY A 84 -4.88 -9.52 -22.44
C GLY A 84 -6.35 -9.93 -22.45
N ARG A 85 -7.10 -9.38 -21.51
CA ARG A 85 -8.54 -9.58 -21.41
C ARG A 85 -9.25 -9.07 -22.66
N GLU A 86 -10.18 -9.89 -23.19
CA GLU A 86 -11.10 -9.53 -24.24
C GLU A 86 -12.55 -9.72 -23.77
N PHE A 87 -13.49 -9.05 -24.42
CA PHE A 87 -14.90 -9.16 -24.09
C PHE A 87 -15.80 -8.98 -25.31
N THR A 88 -16.97 -9.60 -25.30
CA THR A 88 -17.99 -9.50 -26.33
C THR A 88 -19.38 -9.45 -25.70
N ALA A 89 -20.34 -8.87 -26.44
CA ALA A 89 -21.74 -8.90 -26.05
C ALA A 89 -22.31 -10.32 -26.22
N GLN A 90 -22.89 -10.86 -25.16
CA GLN A 90 -23.62 -12.13 -25.22
C GLN A 90 -25.09 -11.91 -25.55
N THR A 91 -25.72 -10.95 -24.86
CA THR A 91 -27.15 -10.63 -25.04
C THR A 91 -27.34 -9.16 -24.72
N VAL A 92 -27.92 -8.41 -25.65
CA VAL A 92 -28.35 -7.04 -25.41
C VAL A 92 -29.56 -7.09 -24.48
N LEU A 93 -29.49 -6.37 -23.36
CA LEU A 93 -30.53 -6.32 -22.36
C LEU A 93 -31.45 -5.13 -22.58
N MET A 94 -30.86 -3.98 -22.89
CA MET A 94 -31.60 -2.74 -23.17
C MET A 94 -30.77 -1.74 -23.95
N ARG A 95 -31.49 -0.79 -24.55
CA ARG A 95 -30.93 0.38 -25.20
C ARG A 95 -31.65 1.61 -24.68
N VAL A 96 -30.91 2.60 -24.24
CA VAL A 96 -31.46 3.84 -23.67
C VAL A 96 -30.93 5.01 -24.48
N ALA A 97 -31.83 5.79 -25.05
CA ALA A 97 -31.46 7.00 -25.77
C ALA A 97 -31.11 8.12 -24.77
N ALA A 98 -30.09 8.89 -25.11
CA ALA A 98 -29.80 10.12 -24.37
C ALA A 98 -30.85 11.19 -24.67
N LEU A 99 -31.10 12.06 -23.71
CA LEU A 99 -31.92 13.23 -23.95
C LEU A 99 -31.23 14.19 -24.95
N PRO A 100 -31.98 14.92 -25.77
CA PRO A 100 -31.39 15.87 -26.69
C PRO A 100 -30.42 16.83 -25.99
N ALA A 101 -29.23 16.98 -26.55
CA ALA A 101 -28.13 17.78 -26.00
C ALA A 101 -27.60 17.33 -24.62
N SER A 102 -27.92 16.12 -24.17
CA SER A 102 -27.37 15.56 -22.96
C SER A 102 -26.10 14.76 -23.23
N ASN A 103 -25.15 14.84 -22.30
CA ASN A 103 -23.94 13.97 -22.25
C ASN A 103 -24.12 12.81 -21.26
N GLU A 104 -25.35 12.55 -20.86
CA GLU A 104 -25.67 11.59 -19.81
C GLU A 104 -26.85 10.70 -20.20
N VAL A 105 -26.76 9.42 -19.83
CA VAL A 105 -27.84 8.44 -19.90
C VAL A 105 -28.02 7.81 -18.52
N VAL A 106 -29.22 7.79 -18.03
CA VAL A 106 -29.56 7.14 -16.74
C VAL A 106 -30.38 5.90 -16.99
N VAL A 107 -29.87 4.78 -16.53
CA VAL A 107 -30.58 3.50 -16.47
C VAL A 107 -31.08 3.31 -15.05
N ALA A 108 -32.33 3.65 -14.80
CA ALA A 108 -32.94 3.60 -13.47
C ALA A 108 -33.41 2.19 -13.06
N ALA A 109 -33.31 1.21 -13.95
CA ALA A 109 -33.69 -0.17 -13.64
C ALA A 109 -32.54 -0.92 -12.98
N PRO A 110 -32.78 -1.77 -11.96
CA PRO A 110 -31.76 -2.61 -11.39
C PRO A 110 -31.18 -3.54 -12.47
N LEU A 111 -29.85 -3.57 -12.54
CA LEU A 111 -29.12 -4.42 -13.47
C LEU A 111 -28.53 -5.62 -12.72
N ARG A 112 -28.45 -6.75 -13.41
CA ARG A 112 -27.77 -7.94 -12.89
C ARG A 112 -26.25 -7.75 -12.97
N ASP A 113 -25.51 -8.46 -12.14
CA ASP A 113 -24.05 -8.40 -12.12
C ASP A 113 -23.38 -8.81 -13.43
N ASP A 114 -24.06 -9.53 -14.30
CA ASP A 114 -23.61 -9.91 -15.63
C ASP A 114 -23.88 -8.85 -16.73
N ALA A 115 -24.67 -7.80 -16.43
CA ALA A 115 -25.02 -6.69 -17.33
C ALA A 115 -23.92 -5.63 -17.35
N ARG A 116 -22.68 -6.02 -17.66
CA ARG A 116 -21.50 -5.15 -17.50
C ARG A 116 -20.94 -4.58 -18.79
N MET A 117 -21.41 -4.98 -19.94
CA MET A 117 -20.96 -4.40 -21.21
C MET A 117 -21.83 -3.20 -21.58
N VAL A 118 -21.21 -2.10 -21.87
CA VAL A 118 -21.84 -0.89 -22.38
C VAL A 118 -21.30 -0.58 -23.77
N THR A 119 -22.20 -0.32 -24.71
CA THR A 119 -21.86 0.26 -26.00
C THR A 119 -22.42 1.68 -26.05
N LEU A 120 -21.54 2.67 -26.06
CA LEU A 120 -21.91 4.07 -26.24
C LEU A 120 -21.97 4.40 -27.71
N THR A 121 -23.04 5.03 -28.16
CA THR A 121 -23.15 5.63 -29.51
C THR A 121 -22.99 7.13 -29.38
N LEU A 122 -21.94 7.67 -30.00
CA LEU A 122 -21.62 9.10 -30.00
C LEU A 122 -22.10 9.78 -31.29
N ASP A 123 -22.06 11.10 -31.27
CA ASP A 123 -22.35 11.94 -32.46
C ASP A 123 -21.33 11.70 -33.58
N ASP A 124 -21.72 12.11 -34.77
CA ASP A 124 -20.89 12.03 -35.98
C ASP A 124 -19.90 13.20 -36.01
N TRP A 125 -18.75 13.00 -35.35
CA TRP A 125 -17.69 13.97 -35.37
C TRP A 125 -16.66 13.60 -36.46
N GLN A 126 -16.22 14.58 -37.20
CA GLN A 126 -15.15 14.41 -38.19
C GLN A 126 -13.91 15.17 -37.73
N PRO A 127 -12.75 14.52 -37.71
CA PRO A 127 -11.49 15.17 -37.36
C PRO A 127 -11.10 16.19 -38.42
N ASP A 128 -10.49 17.26 -37.99
CA ASP A 128 -9.89 18.29 -38.85
C ASP A 128 -8.39 18.45 -38.58
N ALA A 129 -7.73 19.37 -39.29
CA ALA A 129 -6.30 19.61 -39.13
C ALA A 129 -5.93 20.17 -37.75
N VAL A 130 -6.87 20.81 -37.07
CA VAL A 130 -6.71 21.39 -35.73
C VAL A 130 -7.02 20.35 -34.64
N HIS A 131 -8.01 19.52 -34.87
CA HIS A 131 -8.49 18.49 -33.98
C HIS A 131 -8.42 17.12 -34.66
N PRO A 132 -7.23 16.49 -34.74
CA PRO A 132 -7.07 15.19 -35.40
C PRO A 132 -7.67 14.03 -34.57
N ARG A 133 -7.97 14.29 -33.31
CA ARG A 133 -8.65 13.37 -32.38
C ARG A 133 -9.30 14.14 -31.24
N ARG A 134 -10.29 13.53 -30.58
CA ARG A 134 -10.83 14.00 -29.30
C ARG A 134 -10.74 12.89 -28.24
N LEU A 135 -10.31 13.25 -27.05
CA LEU A 135 -10.29 12.35 -25.90
C LEU A 135 -11.57 12.56 -25.08
N ILE A 136 -12.21 11.47 -24.72
CA ILE A 136 -13.51 11.49 -24.02
C ILE A 136 -13.40 10.67 -22.75
N ALA A 137 -13.57 11.30 -21.60
CA ALA A 137 -13.70 10.60 -20.32
C ALA A 137 -15.10 10.00 -20.20
N VAL A 138 -15.19 8.74 -19.81
CA VAL A 138 -16.44 8.05 -19.56
C VAL A 138 -16.57 7.79 -18.06
N TYR A 139 -17.73 8.16 -17.51
CA TYR A 139 -18.07 7.96 -16.11
C TYR A 139 -19.28 7.04 -15.99
N ALA A 140 -19.23 6.18 -14.98
CA ALA A 140 -20.38 5.40 -14.54
C ALA A 140 -20.55 5.62 -13.02
N ASN A 141 -21.75 6.05 -12.60
CA ASN A 141 -22.04 6.44 -11.22
C ASN A 141 -20.96 7.38 -10.63
N ASP A 142 -20.63 8.44 -11.39
CA ASP A 142 -19.61 9.46 -11.07
C ASP A 142 -18.16 8.94 -10.93
N ARG A 143 -17.93 7.66 -11.18
CA ARG A 143 -16.60 7.05 -11.24
C ARG A 143 -16.14 7.01 -12.70
N ARG A 144 -14.98 7.60 -13.00
CA ARG A 144 -14.34 7.46 -14.31
C ARG A 144 -13.97 6.00 -14.54
N ILE A 145 -14.45 5.43 -15.63
CA ILE A 145 -14.24 4.01 -15.97
C ILE A 145 -13.32 3.83 -17.16
N ASP A 146 -13.29 4.79 -18.08
CA ASP A 146 -12.47 4.68 -19.29
C ASP A 146 -12.18 6.06 -19.92
N THR A 147 -11.29 6.05 -20.94
CA THR A 147 -11.01 7.19 -21.82
C THR A 147 -11.02 6.72 -23.25
N LEU A 148 -11.93 7.26 -24.03
CA LEU A 148 -12.04 6.95 -25.45
C LEU A 148 -11.13 7.88 -26.27
N ASP A 149 -10.40 7.31 -27.22
CA ASP A 149 -9.63 8.04 -28.24
C ASP A 149 -10.46 8.04 -29.52
N ASP A 150 -11.26 9.08 -29.72
CA ASP A 150 -12.11 9.23 -30.91
C ASP A 150 -11.32 9.96 -32.00
N ARG A 151 -11.05 9.23 -33.08
CA ARG A 151 -10.32 9.68 -34.27
C ARG A 151 -11.25 9.91 -35.48
N GLY A 152 -12.54 9.94 -35.21
CA GLY A 152 -13.56 10.01 -36.27
C GLY A 152 -13.86 8.63 -36.90
N GLY A 153 -15.01 8.55 -37.57
CA GLY A 153 -15.45 7.34 -38.26
C GLY A 153 -16.06 6.23 -37.40
N ALA A 154 -15.69 6.11 -36.14
CA ALA A 154 -16.29 5.14 -35.21
C ALA A 154 -17.30 5.86 -34.33
N ARG A 155 -18.60 5.52 -34.49
CA ARG A 155 -19.67 6.08 -33.65
C ARG A 155 -19.97 5.23 -32.40
N ARG A 156 -19.47 4.00 -32.35
CA ARG A 156 -19.79 3.04 -31.27
C ARG A 156 -18.54 2.61 -30.53
N PHE A 157 -18.54 2.84 -29.23
CA PHE A 157 -17.47 2.47 -28.31
C PHE A 157 -17.96 1.46 -27.30
N ARG A 158 -17.24 0.35 -27.17
CA ARG A 158 -17.55 -0.71 -26.25
C ARG A 158 -16.63 -0.66 -25.04
N LEU A 159 -17.21 -0.74 -23.85
CA LEU A 159 -16.49 -0.73 -22.58
C LEU A 159 -17.13 -1.67 -21.58
N LEU A 160 -16.36 -2.05 -20.56
CA LEU A 160 -16.84 -2.86 -19.45
C LEU A 160 -17.02 -1.99 -18.20
N LEU A 161 -18.16 -2.11 -17.55
CA LEU A 161 -18.34 -1.58 -16.20
C LEU A 161 -17.47 -2.36 -15.22
N PRO A 162 -16.85 -1.70 -14.24
CA PRO A 162 -16.05 -2.37 -13.22
C PRO A 162 -16.83 -3.44 -12.46
N ASP A 163 -16.18 -4.57 -12.19
CA ASP A 163 -16.80 -5.71 -11.49
C ASP A 163 -17.23 -5.39 -10.05
N ASP A 164 -16.62 -4.37 -9.45
CA ASP A 164 -16.91 -3.88 -8.11
C ASP A 164 -17.99 -2.79 -8.06
N MET A 165 -18.60 -2.46 -9.18
CA MET A 165 -19.67 -1.48 -9.25
C MET A 165 -21.01 -2.09 -8.87
N ASP A 166 -21.67 -1.46 -7.91
CA ASP A 166 -23.05 -1.84 -7.57
C ASP A 166 -24.00 -1.36 -8.68
N LEU A 167 -24.66 -2.31 -9.31
CA LEU A 167 -25.64 -2.11 -10.39
C LEU A 167 -27.09 -2.31 -9.93
N SER A 168 -27.32 -2.62 -8.65
CA SER A 168 -28.66 -2.87 -8.10
C SER A 168 -29.59 -1.65 -8.15
N GLY A 169 -29.00 -0.45 -8.11
CA GLY A 169 -29.69 0.85 -8.27
C GLY A 169 -29.75 1.37 -9.71
N GLY A 170 -29.27 0.59 -10.68
CA GLY A 170 -29.06 1.05 -12.05
C GLY A 170 -27.69 1.68 -12.28
N VAL A 171 -27.52 2.34 -13.44
CA VAL A 171 -26.26 3.00 -13.78
C VAL A 171 -26.51 4.35 -14.45
N ARG A 172 -25.75 5.36 -14.03
CA ARG A 172 -25.67 6.66 -14.67
C ARG A 172 -24.38 6.70 -15.48
N LEU A 173 -24.50 6.80 -16.79
CA LEU A 173 -23.39 6.93 -17.72
C LEU A 173 -23.27 8.38 -18.18
N ARG A 174 -22.09 8.97 -18.01
CA ARG A 174 -21.80 10.35 -18.39
C ARG A 174 -20.50 10.41 -19.19
N ILE A 175 -20.44 11.23 -20.19
CA ILE A 175 -19.25 11.46 -21.00
C ILE A 175 -18.84 12.93 -20.92
N GLU A 176 -17.54 13.17 -20.92
CA GLU A 176 -16.95 14.51 -20.92
C GLU A 176 -15.78 14.57 -21.89
N ALA A 177 -15.74 15.60 -22.71
CA ALA A 177 -14.56 15.86 -23.53
C ALA A 177 -13.39 16.28 -22.63
N ILE A 178 -12.22 15.69 -22.85
CA ILE A 178 -10.98 16.05 -22.14
C ILE A 178 -10.29 17.17 -22.92
N PRO A 179 -10.10 18.37 -22.33
CA PRO A 179 -9.42 19.48 -23.02
C PRO A 179 -7.99 19.09 -23.46
N ASP A 180 -7.66 19.36 -24.71
CA ASP A 180 -6.29 19.30 -25.19
C ASP A 180 -5.69 20.72 -25.21
N ARG A 181 -4.53 20.84 -24.73
CA ARG A 181 -3.60 21.92 -24.29
C ARG A 181 -3.87 23.37 -24.68
N THR A 182 -4.58 23.71 -25.74
CA THR A 182 -4.74 25.12 -26.21
C THR A 182 -5.98 25.38 -27.09
N LEU A 183 -6.82 24.38 -27.31
CA LEU A 183 -7.88 24.49 -28.32
C LEU A 183 -9.25 24.26 -27.67
N ASP A 184 -10.26 24.95 -28.15
CA ASP A 184 -11.65 24.64 -27.83
C ASP A 184 -11.94 23.19 -28.23
N VAL A 185 -12.30 22.38 -27.26
CA VAL A 185 -12.55 20.95 -27.51
C VAL A 185 -13.89 20.81 -28.21
N PRO A 186 -13.96 20.09 -29.35
CA PRO A 186 -15.22 19.83 -30.02
C PRO A 186 -16.24 19.21 -29.06
N PRO A 187 -17.49 19.69 -29.02
CA PRO A 187 -18.50 19.16 -28.14
C PRO A 187 -18.74 17.68 -28.47
N VAL A 188 -18.92 16.87 -27.40
CA VAL A 188 -19.23 15.43 -27.53
C VAL A 188 -20.68 15.25 -27.12
N ARG A 189 -21.47 14.54 -27.93
CA ARG A 189 -22.85 14.19 -27.59
C ARG A 189 -23.01 12.67 -27.51
N LEU A 190 -23.66 12.22 -26.46
CA LEU A 190 -24.10 10.85 -26.34
C LEU A 190 -25.46 10.69 -27.02
N ILE A 191 -25.57 9.78 -27.96
CA ILE A 191 -26.82 9.47 -28.67
C ILE A 191 -27.62 8.43 -27.92
N ASP A 192 -26.98 7.29 -27.60
CA ASP A 192 -27.56 6.23 -26.82
C ASP A 192 -26.49 5.39 -26.10
N ALA A 193 -26.96 4.60 -25.15
CA ALA A 193 -26.18 3.55 -24.51
C ALA A 193 -26.92 2.22 -24.59
N GLU A 194 -26.23 1.19 -25.07
CA GLU A 194 -26.72 -0.18 -25.10
C GLU A 194 -26.05 -0.98 -23.98
N ILE A 195 -26.85 -1.61 -23.14
CA ILE A 195 -26.37 -2.46 -22.07
C ILE A 195 -26.58 -3.91 -22.42
N ALA A 196 -25.50 -4.68 -22.33
CA ALA A 196 -25.50 -6.09 -22.68
C ALA A 196 -24.83 -6.92 -21.58
N ARG A 197 -25.13 -8.22 -21.58
CA ARG A 197 -24.33 -9.17 -20.83
C ARG A 197 -22.95 -9.28 -21.44
N ALA A 198 -21.93 -9.13 -20.61
CA ALA A 198 -20.54 -9.31 -21.00
C ALA A 198 -20.17 -10.81 -20.96
N LEU A 199 -19.52 -11.26 -22.01
CA LEU A 199 -18.73 -12.47 -22.00
C LEU A 199 -17.27 -12.05 -22.01
N THR A 200 -16.56 -12.27 -20.93
CA THR A 200 -15.13 -12.01 -20.83
C THR A 200 -14.34 -13.26 -21.09
N TYR A 201 -13.19 -13.15 -21.72
CA TYR A 201 -12.31 -14.27 -22.02
C TYR A 201 -10.87 -13.84 -22.23
N ARG A 202 -9.96 -14.82 -22.25
CA ARG A 202 -8.57 -14.64 -22.67
C ARG A 202 -8.18 -15.70 -23.67
N TRP A 203 -7.34 -15.32 -24.60
CA TRP A 203 -6.67 -16.27 -25.46
C TRP A 203 -5.45 -16.84 -24.76
N THR A 204 -5.26 -18.15 -24.86
CA THR A 204 -3.99 -18.80 -24.50
C THR A 204 -2.94 -18.47 -25.55
N SER A 205 -1.66 -18.52 -25.18
CA SER A 205 -0.55 -18.65 -26.12
C SER A 205 -0.39 -20.12 -26.51
N GLU A 206 0.73 -20.47 -27.14
CA GLU A 206 1.10 -21.85 -27.43
C GLU A 206 1.10 -22.74 -26.17
N ARG A 207 1.51 -22.19 -25.04
CA ARG A 207 1.53 -22.84 -23.73
C ARG A 207 1.05 -21.88 -22.66
N SER A 208 -0.03 -22.21 -21.98
CA SER A 208 -0.63 -21.40 -20.92
C SER A 208 -0.93 -22.22 -19.70
N THR A 209 -0.79 -21.62 -18.51
CA THR A 209 -1.01 -22.33 -17.25
C THR A 209 -2.05 -21.61 -16.40
N ILE A 210 -2.93 -22.38 -15.76
CA ILE A 210 -3.91 -21.95 -14.76
C ILE A 210 -3.58 -22.66 -13.45
N THR A 211 -3.29 -21.90 -12.42
CA THR A 211 -2.91 -22.45 -11.11
C THR A 211 -4.09 -22.41 -10.14
N PHE A 212 -4.41 -23.54 -9.53
CA PHE A 212 -5.37 -23.68 -8.45
C PHE A 212 -4.66 -24.11 -7.17
N PRO A 213 -4.29 -23.16 -6.30
CA PRO A 213 -3.59 -23.45 -5.05
C PRO A 213 -4.56 -23.97 -3.99
N ALA A 214 -4.03 -24.76 -3.05
CA ALA A 214 -4.70 -25.20 -1.84
C ALA A 214 -6.08 -25.88 -2.07
N LEU A 215 -6.24 -26.61 -3.17
CA LEU A 215 -7.47 -27.37 -3.41
C LEU A 215 -7.67 -28.49 -2.39
N GLY A 216 -6.59 -29.15 -1.99
CA GLY A 216 -6.62 -30.32 -1.12
C GLY A 216 -6.39 -31.62 -1.88
N HIS A 217 -6.75 -32.75 -1.25
CA HIS A 217 -6.61 -34.09 -1.83
C HIS A 217 -7.89 -34.56 -2.51
N GLY A 218 -7.79 -35.61 -3.32
CA GLY A 218 -8.92 -36.27 -4.01
C GLY A 218 -8.95 -35.99 -5.51
N ASP A 219 -9.91 -36.62 -6.17
CA ASP A 219 -10.16 -36.46 -7.60
C ASP A 219 -11.01 -35.20 -7.83
N TRP A 220 -10.68 -34.45 -8.88
CA TRP A 220 -11.34 -33.18 -9.19
C TRP A 220 -11.93 -33.22 -10.59
N ARG A 221 -13.18 -32.84 -10.73
CA ARG A 221 -13.78 -32.55 -12.02
C ARG A 221 -13.39 -31.15 -12.43
N VAL A 222 -12.75 -31.02 -13.58
CA VAL A 222 -12.40 -29.77 -14.21
C VAL A 222 -13.38 -29.50 -15.35
N GLU A 223 -14.06 -28.40 -15.26
CA GLU A 223 -14.95 -27.91 -16.30
C GLU A 223 -14.29 -26.68 -16.96
N LEU A 224 -13.96 -26.82 -18.25
CA LEU A 224 -13.46 -25.72 -19.06
C LEU A 224 -14.57 -25.20 -19.96
N ARG A 225 -14.82 -23.92 -19.99
CA ARG A 225 -15.63 -23.29 -21.01
C ARG A 225 -14.74 -22.56 -21.99
N ALA A 226 -14.65 -23.09 -23.22
CA ALA A 226 -13.61 -22.68 -24.18
C ALA A 226 -14.13 -22.72 -25.61
N LEU A 227 -13.53 -21.88 -26.46
CA LEU A 227 -13.59 -21.98 -27.92
C LEU A 227 -12.28 -22.61 -28.39
N VAL A 228 -12.40 -23.80 -28.99
CA VAL A 228 -11.28 -24.55 -29.55
C VAL A 228 -11.44 -24.56 -31.08
N ALA A 229 -11.19 -23.41 -31.67
CA ALA A 229 -11.22 -23.24 -33.13
C ALA A 229 -10.40 -22.01 -33.51
N HIS A 230 -9.79 -22.07 -34.68
CA HIS A 230 -9.12 -20.92 -35.30
C HIS A 230 -10.02 -20.27 -36.34
N PRO A 231 -9.97 -18.94 -36.52
CA PRO A 231 -10.75 -18.22 -37.53
C PRO A 231 -10.45 -18.66 -38.98
N ASP A 232 -9.23 -19.14 -39.24
CA ASP A 232 -8.74 -19.62 -40.55
C ASP A 232 -9.05 -21.10 -40.80
N GLY A 233 -9.68 -21.80 -39.84
CA GLY A 233 -9.92 -23.22 -39.90
C GLY A 233 -8.70 -24.12 -39.70
N GLY A 234 -7.56 -23.56 -39.29
CA GLY A 234 -6.36 -24.32 -38.94
C GLY A 234 -6.56 -25.21 -37.71
N ALA A 235 -5.78 -26.33 -37.66
CA ALA A 235 -5.87 -27.29 -36.56
C ALA A 235 -5.30 -26.71 -35.26
N VAL A 236 -6.11 -26.66 -34.19
CA VAL A 236 -5.74 -26.14 -32.87
C VAL A 236 -4.95 -27.18 -32.06
N ASN A 237 -5.22 -28.47 -32.20
CA ASN A 237 -4.59 -29.56 -31.46
C ASN A 237 -4.45 -29.31 -29.95
N ALA A 238 -5.48 -28.79 -29.32
CA ALA A 238 -5.45 -28.39 -27.92
C ALA A 238 -5.35 -29.60 -26.97
N ARG A 239 -4.40 -29.57 -26.03
CA ARG A 239 -4.19 -30.60 -25.01
C ARG A 239 -4.15 -29.96 -23.62
N VAL A 240 -4.69 -30.70 -22.64
CA VAL A 240 -4.72 -30.25 -21.24
C VAL A 240 -3.92 -31.24 -20.39
N PHE A 241 -3.04 -30.66 -19.58
CA PHE A 241 -2.19 -31.37 -18.62
C PHE A 241 -2.53 -30.93 -17.20
N ALA A 242 -2.50 -31.87 -16.26
CA ALA A 242 -2.61 -31.60 -14.83
C ALA A 242 -1.25 -31.90 -14.19
N ASN A 243 -0.54 -30.87 -13.72
CA ASN A 243 0.81 -30.96 -13.17
C ASN A 243 1.78 -31.79 -14.02
N GLY A 244 1.71 -31.65 -15.36
CA GLY A 244 2.57 -32.30 -16.34
C GLY A 244 2.04 -33.64 -16.87
N GLU A 245 0.98 -34.25 -16.28
CA GLU A 245 0.33 -35.44 -16.80
C GLU A 245 -0.83 -35.03 -17.75
N MET A 246 -0.83 -35.57 -18.99
CA MET A 246 -1.88 -35.28 -19.94
C MET A 246 -3.20 -35.92 -19.48
N ILE A 247 -4.25 -35.11 -19.31
CA ILE A 247 -5.57 -35.58 -18.87
C ILE A 247 -6.58 -35.58 -20.00
N ALA A 248 -6.41 -34.78 -21.03
CA ALA A 248 -7.30 -34.77 -22.20
C ALA A 248 -6.69 -34.08 -23.42
N ALA A 249 -7.19 -34.42 -24.60
CA ALA A 249 -7.18 -33.65 -25.82
C ALA A 249 -8.57 -33.00 -25.99
N LEU A 250 -8.63 -31.72 -26.33
CA LEU A 250 -9.89 -31.01 -26.53
C LEU A 250 -10.31 -31.14 -28.01
N PRO A 251 -11.48 -31.65 -28.30
CA PRO A 251 -11.97 -31.69 -29.66
C PRO A 251 -12.29 -30.28 -30.16
N GLU A 252 -11.97 -30.04 -31.41
CA GLU A 252 -12.23 -28.75 -32.06
C GLU A 252 -13.74 -28.59 -32.31
N THR A 253 -14.24 -27.44 -31.99
CA THR A 253 -15.68 -27.13 -32.17
C THR A 253 -15.86 -25.63 -32.45
N PRO A 254 -16.71 -25.29 -33.44
CA PRO A 254 -17.07 -23.90 -33.67
C PRO A 254 -17.96 -23.39 -32.51
N GLY A 255 -17.50 -22.37 -31.82
CA GLY A 255 -18.23 -21.74 -30.72
C GLY A 255 -17.79 -22.21 -29.34
N MET A 256 -18.19 -21.47 -28.32
CA MET A 256 -17.88 -21.77 -26.91
C MET A 256 -18.57 -23.08 -26.48
N ARG A 257 -17.76 -24.00 -25.99
CA ARG A 257 -18.21 -25.31 -25.52
C ARG A 257 -17.73 -25.54 -24.09
N ARG A 258 -18.40 -26.53 -23.48
CA ARG A 258 -18.13 -26.98 -22.13
C ARG A 258 -17.43 -28.33 -22.19
N TYR A 259 -16.20 -28.40 -21.76
CA TYR A 259 -15.37 -29.60 -21.70
C TYR A 259 -15.31 -30.09 -20.26
N LEU A 260 -15.65 -31.35 -20.02
CA LEU A 260 -15.61 -31.96 -18.70
C LEU A 260 -14.43 -32.93 -18.64
N LEU A 261 -13.49 -32.64 -17.76
CA LEU A 261 -12.26 -33.41 -17.57
C LEU A 261 -12.17 -33.88 -16.13
N ILE A 262 -11.34 -34.88 -15.88
CA ILE A 262 -11.02 -35.38 -14.54
C ILE A 262 -9.52 -35.15 -14.31
N ALA A 263 -9.18 -34.46 -13.22
CA ALA A 263 -7.84 -34.42 -12.66
C ALA A 263 -7.78 -35.47 -11.52
N PRO A 264 -7.13 -36.61 -11.72
CA PRO A 264 -7.03 -37.66 -10.69
C PRO A 264 -6.17 -37.14 -9.50
N ALA A 265 -6.45 -37.67 -8.32
CA ALA A 265 -5.75 -37.29 -7.09
C ALA A 265 -4.21 -37.40 -7.20
N ARG A 266 -3.71 -38.39 -7.96
CA ARG A 266 -2.28 -38.60 -8.21
C ARG A 266 -1.61 -37.43 -8.99
N THR A 267 -2.40 -36.67 -9.77
CA THR A 267 -1.86 -35.52 -10.52
C THR A 267 -1.70 -34.27 -9.67
N LEU A 268 -2.29 -34.20 -8.46
CA LEU A 268 -2.15 -33.06 -7.59
C LEU A 268 -0.78 -33.07 -6.90
N ASN A 269 -0.11 -31.91 -6.97
CA ASN A 269 1.14 -31.72 -6.27
C ASN A 269 0.89 -31.05 -4.92
N ASN A 270 0.90 -31.84 -3.86
CA ASN A 270 0.70 -31.37 -2.49
C ASN A 270 -0.56 -30.47 -2.34
N GLY A 271 -1.66 -30.91 -2.94
CA GLY A 271 -2.94 -30.20 -2.91
C GLY A 271 -3.07 -29.02 -3.88
N ASN A 272 -2.09 -28.80 -4.74
CA ASN A 272 -2.12 -27.77 -5.79
C ASN A 272 -2.35 -28.40 -7.15
N LEU A 273 -3.15 -27.77 -8.00
CA LEU A 273 -3.41 -28.19 -9.37
C LEU A 273 -2.96 -27.07 -10.33
N ASN A 274 -1.99 -27.40 -11.19
CA ASN A 274 -1.64 -26.56 -12.33
C ASN A 274 -2.19 -27.20 -13.60
N LEU A 275 -3.15 -26.54 -14.23
CA LEU A 275 -3.66 -26.93 -15.53
C LEU A 275 -2.83 -26.21 -16.59
N GLU A 276 -2.10 -26.99 -17.39
CA GLU A 276 -1.38 -26.48 -18.55
C GLU A 276 -2.19 -26.79 -19.80
N ILE A 277 -2.41 -25.79 -20.65
CA ILE A 277 -3.07 -25.90 -21.94
C ILE A 277 -2.05 -25.61 -23.00
N THR A 278 -1.82 -26.56 -23.89
CA THR A 278 -1.00 -26.39 -25.08
C THR A 278 -1.87 -26.39 -26.32
N ALA A 279 -1.59 -25.53 -27.28
CA ALA A 279 -2.33 -25.43 -28.53
C ALA A 279 -1.40 -24.93 -29.64
N ASN A 280 -1.69 -25.37 -30.88
CA ASN A 280 -1.08 -24.71 -32.03
C ASN A 280 -1.60 -23.28 -32.13
N PRO A 281 -0.75 -22.26 -32.21
CA PRO A 281 -1.24 -20.90 -32.23
C PRO A 281 -1.72 -20.47 -33.63
N TYR A 282 -2.85 -19.77 -33.70
CA TYR A 282 -3.23 -18.96 -34.85
C TYR A 282 -2.36 -17.68 -34.87
N ARG A 283 -1.83 -17.33 -36.02
CA ARG A 283 -1.02 -16.12 -36.19
C ARG A 283 -1.89 -14.93 -36.63
N ASP A 284 -2.59 -14.31 -35.73
CA ASP A 284 -2.93 -12.90 -35.68
C ASP A 284 -1.70 -12.15 -35.13
N PRO A 285 -1.49 -10.83 -35.20
CA PRO A 285 -0.24 -10.25 -34.67
C PRO A 285 0.25 -10.86 -33.37
N ARG A 286 -0.62 -11.55 -32.63
CA ARG A 286 -0.34 -12.34 -31.43
C ARG A 286 -0.53 -13.84 -31.70
N PRO A 287 0.29 -14.74 -31.13
CA PRO A 287 0.08 -16.19 -31.23
C PRO A 287 -1.13 -16.60 -30.36
N LEU A 288 -2.31 -16.74 -30.94
CA LEU A 288 -3.56 -17.06 -30.24
C LEU A 288 -3.82 -18.58 -30.28
N GLY A 289 -3.95 -19.23 -29.13
CA GLY A 289 -4.28 -20.64 -28.99
C GLY A 289 -5.79 -20.89 -28.81
N VAL A 290 -6.23 -21.23 -27.59
CA VAL A 290 -7.62 -21.50 -27.21
C VAL A 290 -8.18 -20.25 -26.50
N SER A 291 -9.42 -19.87 -26.81
CA SER A 291 -10.10 -18.83 -26.04
C SER A 291 -10.83 -19.45 -24.85
N LEU A 292 -10.52 -18.97 -23.64
CA LEU A 292 -11.09 -19.46 -22.38
C LEU A 292 -11.95 -18.38 -21.72
N GLU A 293 -13.17 -18.79 -21.32
CA GLU A 293 -14.10 -17.94 -20.56
C GLU A 293 -14.08 -18.26 -19.05
N ARG A 294 -14.09 -19.57 -18.73
CA ARG A 294 -14.28 -20.00 -17.34
C ARG A 294 -13.65 -21.34 -17.09
N VAL A 295 -13.12 -21.50 -15.89
CA VAL A 295 -12.68 -22.81 -15.38
C VAL A 295 -13.33 -23.04 -14.02
N THR A 296 -14.04 -24.17 -13.88
CA THR A 296 -14.66 -24.59 -12.61
C THR A 296 -14.06 -25.92 -12.18
N VAL A 297 -13.57 -25.96 -10.95
CA VAL A 297 -13.00 -27.18 -10.36
C VAL A 297 -13.93 -27.64 -9.23
N THR A 298 -14.42 -28.88 -9.31
CA THR A 298 -15.38 -29.43 -8.35
C THR A 298 -14.84 -30.73 -7.79
N PRO A 299 -14.86 -30.98 -6.47
CA PRO A 299 -14.43 -32.25 -5.91
C PRO A 299 -15.37 -33.37 -6.33
N LEU A 300 -14.83 -34.51 -6.78
CA LEU A 300 -15.61 -35.70 -7.14
C LEU A 300 -15.85 -36.59 -5.94
N THR A 301 -14.90 -36.66 -5.04
CA THR A 301 -14.96 -37.55 -3.88
C THR A 301 -15.08 -36.72 -2.59
N ARG A 302 -16.09 -37.03 -1.78
CA ARG A 302 -16.24 -36.54 -0.41
C ARG A 302 -15.68 -37.53 0.62
N ALA A 303 -14.66 -38.31 0.24
CA ALA A 303 -14.05 -39.24 1.16
C ALA A 303 -13.36 -38.47 2.34
N PRO A 304 -13.38 -39.00 3.58
CA PRO A 304 -12.73 -38.37 4.72
C PRO A 304 -11.25 -38.07 4.48
N ALA A 305 -10.53 -38.89 3.72
CA ALA A 305 -9.14 -38.66 3.34
C ALA A 305 -8.94 -37.43 2.42
N ALA A 306 -9.97 -37.07 1.63
CA ALA A 306 -9.93 -35.86 0.81
C ALA A 306 -10.08 -34.56 1.64
N ALA A 307 -10.60 -34.65 2.87
CA ALA A 307 -10.73 -33.53 3.81
C ALA A 307 -9.45 -33.22 4.57
N LEU A 308 -8.38 -34.00 4.41
CA LEU A 308 -7.10 -33.71 5.06
C LEU A 308 -6.45 -32.47 4.40
N PRO A 309 -6.00 -31.51 5.21
CA PRO A 309 -5.30 -30.35 4.69
C PRO A 309 -3.95 -30.77 4.08
N PRO A 310 -3.58 -30.24 2.89
CA PRO A 310 -2.29 -30.52 2.28
C PRO A 310 -1.16 -29.84 3.06
N TRP A 311 0.05 -30.39 2.96
CA TRP A 311 1.22 -29.82 3.61
C TRP A 311 1.54 -28.38 3.14
N SER A 312 1.15 -28.03 1.89
CA SER A 312 1.23 -26.67 1.36
C SER A 312 0.37 -25.66 2.12
N ALA A 313 -0.63 -26.10 2.89
CA ALA A 313 -1.41 -25.26 3.79
C ALA A 313 -0.97 -25.40 5.27
N VAL A 314 -0.66 -26.64 5.70
CA VAL A 314 -0.31 -26.93 7.11
C VAL A 314 0.99 -26.24 7.51
N LEU A 315 2.06 -26.40 6.73
CA LEU A 315 3.38 -25.86 7.11
C LEU A 315 3.38 -24.32 7.15
N PRO A 316 2.86 -23.61 6.15
CA PRO A 316 2.77 -22.15 6.22
C PRO A 316 1.88 -21.66 7.37
N ALA A 317 0.71 -22.25 7.60
CA ALA A 317 -0.19 -21.85 8.68
C ALA A 317 0.46 -22.05 10.06
N MET A 318 1.09 -23.21 10.27
CA MET A 318 1.87 -23.49 11.49
C MET A 318 3.00 -22.48 11.69
N THR A 319 3.73 -22.16 10.63
CA THR A 319 4.84 -21.20 10.67
C THR A 319 4.36 -19.81 11.06
N ILE A 320 3.29 -19.31 10.45
CA ILE A 320 2.72 -18.00 10.75
C ILE A 320 2.27 -17.93 12.21
N VAL A 321 1.51 -18.93 12.67
CA VAL A 321 0.97 -18.95 14.03
C VAL A 321 2.08 -19.16 15.09
N ALA A 322 3.02 -20.05 14.83
CA ALA A 322 4.16 -20.27 15.72
C ALA A 322 5.07 -19.03 15.80
N GLY A 323 5.27 -18.36 14.67
CA GLY A 323 6.01 -17.09 14.61
C GLY A 323 5.35 -16.00 15.44
N MET A 324 4.05 -15.82 15.31
CA MET A 324 3.30 -14.87 16.13
C MET A 324 3.30 -15.25 17.61
N TYR A 325 3.08 -16.52 17.95
CA TYR A 325 3.18 -17.02 19.32
C TYR A 325 4.56 -16.70 19.90
N GLY A 326 5.63 -17.03 19.18
CA GLY A 326 7.02 -16.76 19.59
C GLY A 326 7.29 -15.27 19.81
N ALA A 327 6.84 -14.39 18.91
CA ALA A 327 6.98 -12.94 19.04
C ALA A 327 6.27 -12.40 20.30
N LEU A 328 5.03 -12.83 20.55
CA LEU A 328 4.28 -12.45 21.76
C LEU A 328 4.95 -12.96 23.04
N ARG A 329 5.50 -14.17 23.03
CA ARG A 329 6.24 -14.74 24.16
C ARG A 329 7.55 -14.00 24.42
N ALA A 330 8.27 -13.59 23.39
CA ALA A 330 9.45 -12.73 23.49
C ALA A 330 9.11 -11.38 24.15
N ALA A 331 7.93 -10.82 23.83
CA ALA A 331 7.39 -9.63 24.48
C ALA A 331 6.86 -9.87 25.90
N ARG A 332 7.10 -11.05 26.49
CA ARG A 332 6.62 -11.45 27.81
C ARG A 332 5.10 -11.51 27.97
N VAL A 333 4.36 -11.57 26.87
CA VAL A 333 2.92 -11.84 26.92
C VAL A 333 2.68 -13.23 27.53
N PRO A 334 1.72 -13.40 28.46
CA PRO A 334 1.40 -14.69 29.03
C PRO A 334 1.13 -15.77 27.99
N ALA A 335 1.59 -16.99 28.22
CA ALA A 335 1.53 -18.07 27.25
C ALA A 335 0.09 -18.35 26.76
N TRP A 336 -0.90 -18.30 27.66
CA TRP A 336 -2.29 -18.53 27.29
C TRP A 336 -2.92 -17.41 26.47
N ILE A 337 -2.46 -16.17 26.67
CA ILE A 337 -2.89 -15.04 25.81
C ILE A 337 -2.26 -15.17 24.41
N ALA A 338 -0.98 -15.54 24.35
CA ALA A 338 -0.31 -15.82 23.07
C ALA A 338 -0.96 -17.01 22.34
N CYS A 339 -1.37 -18.05 23.08
CA CYS A 339 -2.14 -19.18 22.57
C CYS A 339 -3.49 -18.72 21.98
N GLY A 340 -4.26 -17.96 22.75
CA GLY A 340 -5.56 -17.43 22.28
C GLY A 340 -5.43 -16.58 21.01
N ALA A 341 -4.40 -15.71 20.93
CA ALA A 341 -4.09 -14.94 19.73
C ALA A 341 -3.73 -15.85 18.53
N GLY A 342 -2.92 -16.91 18.78
CA GLY A 342 -2.57 -17.90 17.75
C GLY A 342 -3.78 -18.64 17.21
N ILE A 343 -4.66 -19.09 18.08
CA ILE A 343 -5.92 -19.75 17.68
C ILE A 343 -6.82 -18.78 16.90
N LEU A 344 -6.93 -17.53 17.32
CA LEU A 344 -7.71 -16.52 16.59
C LEU A 344 -7.19 -16.33 15.15
N VAL A 345 -5.87 -16.23 14.97
CA VAL A 345 -5.28 -16.14 13.61
C VAL A 345 -5.54 -17.41 12.80
N ALA A 346 -5.46 -18.59 13.45
CA ALA A 346 -5.77 -19.85 12.78
C ALA A 346 -7.25 -19.90 12.31
N LEU A 347 -8.18 -19.44 13.15
CA LEU A 347 -9.61 -19.38 12.80
C LEU A 347 -9.89 -18.38 11.65
N ILE A 348 -9.23 -17.21 11.69
CA ILE A 348 -9.32 -16.23 10.58
C ILE A 348 -8.75 -16.83 9.29
N GLY A 349 -7.61 -17.52 9.36
CA GLY A 349 -7.00 -18.21 8.23
C GLY A 349 -7.88 -19.33 7.67
N ALA A 350 -8.52 -20.11 8.53
CA ALA A 350 -9.47 -21.16 8.17
C ALA A 350 -10.71 -20.56 7.48
N TRP A 351 -11.28 -19.49 8.04
CA TRP A 351 -12.38 -18.76 7.40
C TRP A 351 -11.98 -18.21 6.03
N ALA A 352 -10.79 -17.62 5.91
CA ALA A 352 -10.28 -17.11 4.65
C ALA A 352 -10.10 -18.23 3.61
N LEU A 353 -9.62 -19.42 4.01
CA LEU A 353 -9.53 -20.60 3.14
C LEU A 353 -10.90 -21.11 2.71
N MET A 354 -11.94 -20.99 3.54
CA MET A 354 -13.30 -21.38 3.16
C MET A 354 -13.93 -20.38 2.20
N ALA A 355 -13.80 -19.09 2.47
CA ALA A 355 -14.47 -18.03 1.73
C ALA A 355 -13.68 -17.57 0.47
N TYR A 356 -12.35 -17.62 0.53
CA TYR A 356 -11.42 -17.09 -0.49
C TYR A 356 -10.26 -18.07 -0.71
N ARG A 357 -10.56 -19.31 -1.05
CA ARG A 357 -9.57 -20.41 -1.13
C ARG A 357 -8.35 -20.09 -2.00
N TYR A 358 -8.58 -19.62 -3.20
CA TYR A 358 -7.50 -19.36 -4.14
C TYR A 358 -6.53 -18.27 -3.69
N PRO A 359 -7.00 -17.05 -3.40
CA PRO A 359 -6.08 -16.00 -3.00
C PRO A 359 -5.40 -16.33 -1.67
N THR A 360 -6.11 -16.98 -0.73
CA THR A 360 -5.52 -17.43 0.52
C THR A 360 -4.46 -18.51 0.28
N GLY A 361 -4.71 -19.47 -0.61
CA GLY A 361 -3.75 -20.51 -0.95
C GLY A 361 -2.46 -19.95 -1.56
N LEU A 362 -2.56 -18.94 -2.46
CA LEU A 362 -1.39 -18.23 -3.00
C LEU A 362 -0.66 -17.40 -1.95
N PHE A 363 -1.38 -16.92 -0.94
CA PHE A 363 -0.87 -15.99 0.05
C PHE A 363 -0.12 -16.68 1.21
N LEU A 364 -0.52 -17.88 1.59
CA LEU A 364 -0.02 -18.56 2.81
C LEU A 364 1.49 -18.75 2.79
N GLU A 365 2.06 -19.25 1.71
CA GLU A 365 3.48 -19.55 1.62
C GLU A 365 4.36 -18.27 1.62
N PRO A 366 4.10 -17.25 0.78
CA PRO A 366 4.82 -15.98 0.86
C PRO A 366 4.74 -15.32 2.23
N LEU A 367 3.58 -15.35 2.88
CA LEU A 367 3.42 -14.80 4.22
C LEU A 367 4.24 -15.58 5.26
N ALA A 368 4.28 -16.91 5.18
CA ALA A 368 5.08 -17.74 6.09
C ALA A 368 6.59 -17.41 5.95
N TRP A 369 7.10 -17.32 4.73
CA TRP A 369 8.48 -16.92 4.48
C TRP A 369 8.77 -15.50 4.99
N PHE A 370 7.86 -14.59 4.80
CA PHE A 370 7.99 -13.21 5.30
C PHE A 370 8.05 -13.15 6.83
N VAL A 371 7.20 -13.93 7.52
CA VAL A 371 7.22 -14.05 8.99
C VAL A 371 8.55 -14.66 9.46
N LEU A 372 9.01 -15.76 8.84
CA LEU A 372 10.28 -16.40 9.20
C LEU A 372 11.47 -15.46 9.02
N PHE A 373 11.55 -14.80 7.86
CA PHE A 373 12.64 -13.90 7.52
C PHE A 373 12.71 -12.71 8.50
N THR A 374 11.58 -12.10 8.80
CA THR A 374 11.51 -10.97 9.73
C THR A 374 11.85 -11.38 11.16
N LEU A 375 11.42 -12.56 11.58
CA LEU A 375 11.82 -13.12 12.88
C LEU A 375 13.32 -13.42 12.95
N ALA A 376 13.90 -13.97 11.90
CA ALA A 376 15.34 -14.24 11.84
C ALA A 376 16.17 -12.95 11.93
N LEU A 377 15.66 -11.84 11.39
CA LEU A 377 16.30 -10.53 11.46
C LEU A 377 16.08 -9.80 12.80
N THR A 378 15.10 -10.23 13.60
CA THR A 378 14.77 -9.54 14.86
C THR A 378 15.95 -9.42 15.84
N PRO A 379 16.84 -10.44 16.03
CA PRO A 379 18.01 -10.28 16.88
C PRO A 379 18.99 -9.21 16.40
N VAL A 380 19.12 -9.04 15.10
CA VAL A 380 19.96 -7.99 14.50
C VAL A 380 19.32 -6.62 14.77
N ALA A 381 18.02 -6.50 14.55
CA ALA A 381 17.25 -5.29 14.84
C ALA A 381 17.33 -4.92 16.33
N ASP A 382 17.21 -5.89 17.24
CA ASP A 382 17.35 -5.67 18.70
C ASP A 382 18.70 -5.08 19.06
N ARG A 383 19.80 -5.68 18.54
CA ARG A 383 21.15 -5.17 18.78
C ARG A 383 21.34 -3.77 18.20
N GLY A 384 20.87 -3.56 16.97
CA GLY A 384 20.96 -2.26 16.29
C GLY A 384 20.21 -1.17 17.04
N VAL A 385 18.95 -1.40 17.39
CA VAL A 385 18.14 -0.48 18.20
C VAL A 385 18.82 -0.19 19.54
N GLY A 386 19.22 -1.26 20.26
CA GLY A 386 19.93 -1.10 21.53
C GLY A 386 21.23 -0.31 21.43
N TRP A 387 21.99 -0.49 20.34
CA TRP A 387 23.22 0.26 20.09
C TRP A 387 22.94 1.73 19.77
N ILE A 388 21.98 2.03 18.88
CA ILE A 388 21.60 3.42 18.52
C ILE A 388 21.15 4.19 19.77
N PHE A 389 20.24 3.62 20.54
CA PHE A 389 19.72 4.29 21.74
C PHE A 389 20.81 4.52 22.81
N ARG A 390 21.78 3.61 22.97
CA ARG A 390 22.94 3.82 23.86
C ARG A 390 23.88 4.90 23.34
N LYS A 391 24.18 4.90 22.02
CA LYS A 391 25.06 5.90 21.38
C LYS A 391 24.50 7.32 21.45
N LEU A 392 23.17 7.43 21.51
CA LEU A 392 22.45 8.69 21.62
C LEU A 392 22.03 9.03 23.06
N ASP A 393 22.66 8.41 24.07
CA ASP A 393 22.45 8.68 25.51
C ASP A 393 20.97 8.57 25.96
N THR A 394 20.22 7.63 25.38
CA THR A 394 18.83 7.35 25.72
C THR A 394 18.59 5.85 25.87
N PRO A 395 19.33 5.14 26.71
CA PRO A 395 19.20 3.70 26.82
C PRO A 395 17.75 3.29 27.14
N LEU A 396 17.29 2.22 26.50
CA LEU A 396 15.97 1.63 26.73
C LEU A 396 16.10 0.44 27.69
N ASP A 397 15.15 0.33 28.59
CA ASP A 397 14.97 -0.90 29.33
C ASP A 397 14.69 -2.07 28.36
N PRO A 398 15.25 -3.26 28.60
CA PRO A 398 15.06 -4.41 27.72
C PRO A 398 13.58 -4.69 27.39
N ALA A 399 12.70 -4.54 28.38
CA ALA A 399 11.28 -4.78 28.16
C ALA A 399 10.60 -3.74 27.25
N VAL A 400 11.00 -2.47 27.35
CA VAL A 400 10.52 -1.40 26.46
C VAL A 400 11.03 -1.65 25.04
N ARG A 401 12.30 -2.04 24.89
CA ARG A 401 12.89 -2.38 23.60
C ARG A 401 12.18 -3.56 22.93
N TYR A 402 11.88 -4.62 23.69
CA TYR A 402 11.09 -5.75 23.17
C TYR A 402 9.66 -5.36 22.81
N ALA A 403 9.01 -4.50 23.60
CA ALA A 403 7.68 -3.99 23.24
C ALA A 403 7.70 -3.20 21.92
N LEU A 404 8.72 -2.34 21.72
CA LEU A 404 8.90 -1.63 20.46
C LEU A 404 9.14 -2.57 19.27
N LEU A 405 9.96 -3.62 19.46
CA LEU A 405 10.19 -4.62 18.43
C LEU A 405 8.90 -5.38 18.07
N VAL A 406 8.05 -5.69 19.04
CA VAL A 406 6.76 -6.34 18.77
C VAL A 406 5.80 -5.39 18.05
N ILE A 407 5.72 -4.12 18.45
CA ILE A 407 4.94 -3.10 17.72
C ILE A 407 5.43 -3.02 16.27
N PHE A 408 6.73 -2.97 16.06
CA PHE A 408 7.34 -2.98 14.73
C PHE A 408 6.98 -4.23 13.93
N LEU A 409 7.15 -5.43 14.49
CA LEU A 409 6.89 -6.69 13.80
C LEU A 409 5.40 -6.86 13.46
N VAL A 410 4.50 -6.60 14.40
CA VAL A 410 3.06 -6.71 14.15
C VAL A 410 2.61 -5.72 13.09
N GLY A 411 3.04 -4.46 13.17
CA GLY A 411 2.77 -3.48 12.13
C GLY A 411 3.33 -3.88 10.77
N LEU A 412 4.54 -4.42 10.73
CA LEU A 412 5.19 -4.90 9.51
C LEU A 412 4.44 -6.11 8.91
N TRP A 413 3.99 -7.06 9.73
CA TRP A 413 3.22 -8.21 9.25
C TRP A 413 1.83 -7.84 8.74
N LEU A 414 1.16 -6.88 9.40
CA LEU A 414 -0.13 -6.39 8.94
C LEU A 414 -0.02 -5.67 7.59
N LYS A 415 0.93 -4.74 7.47
CA LYS A 415 1.12 -3.95 6.24
C LYS A 415 1.78 -4.77 5.13
N GLY A 416 2.93 -5.37 5.41
CA GLY A 416 3.66 -6.22 4.45
C GLY A 416 2.87 -7.46 4.04
N GLY A 417 2.17 -8.08 5.01
CA GLY A 417 1.28 -9.20 4.69
C GLY A 417 0.17 -8.79 3.71
N GLY A 418 -0.50 -7.65 3.94
CA GLY A 418 -1.50 -7.16 2.98
C GLY A 418 -0.92 -6.85 1.60
N LEU A 419 0.32 -6.36 1.53
CA LEU A 419 1.02 -6.10 0.26
C LEU A 419 1.43 -7.39 -0.48
N LEU A 420 1.55 -8.50 0.24
CA LEU A 420 1.79 -9.82 -0.36
C LEU A 420 0.50 -10.50 -0.85
N PHE A 421 -0.68 -9.96 -0.48
CA PHE A 421 -1.93 -10.56 -0.90
C PHE A 421 -2.11 -10.44 -2.42
N PRO A 422 -2.51 -11.53 -3.14
CA PRO A 422 -2.47 -11.57 -4.60
C PRO A 422 -3.29 -10.50 -5.31
N TYR A 423 -4.36 -10.00 -4.69
CA TYR A 423 -5.23 -8.96 -5.28
C TYR A 423 -4.76 -7.54 -4.98
N MET A 424 -3.75 -7.40 -4.12
CA MET A 424 -3.25 -6.07 -3.79
C MET A 424 -2.36 -5.54 -4.91
N ARG A 425 -2.82 -4.52 -5.60
CA ARG A 425 -2.01 -3.73 -6.53
C ARG A 425 -1.89 -2.30 -6.00
N ALA A 426 -0.71 -1.97 -5.56
CA ALA A 426 -0.38 -0.60 -5.23
C ALA A 426 -0.25 0.21 -6.53
N ILE A 427 -1.02 1.32 -6.62
CA ILE A 427 -1.29 2.03 -7.89
C ILE A 427 0.00 2.44 -8.61
N ASP A 428 0.92 3.13 -7.90
CA ASP A 428 2.09 3.76 -8.51
C ASP A 428 3.31 2.83 -8.59
N VAL A 429 3.29 1.66 -7.93
CA VAL A 429 4.49 0.83 -7.82
C VAL A 429 4.97 0.31 -9.17
N GLY A 430 4.04 -0.07 -10.05
CA GLY A 430 4.36 -0.53 -11.41
C GLY A 430 5.09 0.57 -12.18
N TRP A 431 4.54 1.79 -12.16
CA TRP A 431 5.15 2.95 -12.81
C TRP A 431 6.58 3.23 -12.33
N HIS A 432 6.84 3.10 -11.02
CA HIS A 432 8.19 3.27 -10.47
C HIS A 432 9.12 2.11 -10.90
N MET A 433 8.63 0.88 -10.87
CA MET A 433 9.46 -0.28 -11.20
C MET A 433 9.75 -0.39 -12.71
N ASP A 434 8.89 0.14 -13.58
CA ASP A 434 9.21 0.27 -15.01
C ASP A 434 10.42 1.19 -15.26
N ARG A 435 10.57 2.26 -14.45
CA ARG A 435 11.80 3.10 -14.51
C ARG A 435 13.03 2.36 -14.02
N VAL A 436 12.88 1.52 -13.01
CA VAL A 436 13.96 0.66 -12.53
C VAL A 436 14.38 -0.33 -13.63
N ARG A 437 13.43 -0.96 -14.32
CA ARG A 437 13.71 -1.83 -15.48
C ARG A 437 14.48 -1.08 -16.56
N TRP A 438 14.01 0.11 -16.92
CA TRP A 438 14.65 0.95 -17.89
C TRP A 438 16.11 1.29 -17.52
N ILE A 439 16.39 1.56 -16.24
CA ILE A 439 17.76 1.76 -15.76
C ILE A 439 18.59 0.46 -15.90
N LEU A 440 18.01 -0.70 -15.53
CA LEU A 440 18.68 -2.00 -15.64
C LEU A 440 18.97 -2.38 -17.09
N ASP A 441 18.15 -1.92 -18.04
CA ASP A 441 18.32 -2.10 -19.48
C ASP A 441 19.41 -1.15 -20.08
N GLY A 442 20.09 -0.36 -19.24
CA GLY A 442 21.21 0.50 -19.64
C GLY A 442 20.86 1.95 -19.97
N HIS A 443 19.59 2.36 -19.79
CA HIS A 443 19.11 3.73 -20.09
C HIS A 443 19.27 4.71 -18.92
N TRP A 444 20.06 4.39 -17.89
CA TRP A 444 20.21 5.19 -16.67
C TRP A 444 20.69 6.63 -16.92
N ALA A 445 21.56 6.83 -17.91
CA ALA A 445 22.11 8.15 -18.25
C ALA A 445 21.01 9.13 -18.72
N GLU A 446 19.95 8.61 -19.32
CA GLU A 446 18.83 9.41 -19.80
C GLU A 446 18.00 10.04 -18.67
N MET A 447 18.08 9.47 -17.46
CA MET A 447 17.44 10.01 -16.25
C MET A 447 17.98 11.40 -15.85
N TYR A 448 19.21 11.75 -16.31
CA TYR A 448 19.86 13.01 -15.98
C TYR A 448 19.67 14.10 -17.05
N ARG A 449 19.00 13.78 -18.16
CA ARG A 449 18.75 14.78 -19.21
C ARG A 449 17.55 15.64 -18.88
N PRO A 450 17.61 16.99 -19.04
CA PRO A 450 16.41 17.82 -19.11
C PRO A 450 15.51 17.34 -20.25
N GLY A 451 14.20 17.37 -20.06
CA GLY A 451 13.22 16.93 -21.06
C GLY A 451 12.90 15.44 -21.08
N ALA A 452 13.68 14.61 -20.36
CA ALA A 452 13.42 13.19 -20.20
C ALA A 452 12.47 12.90 -19.02
N PHE A 453 12.59 11.73 -18.44
CA PHE A 453 11.84 11.32 -17.22
C PHE A 453 11.93 12.34 -16.06
N SER A 454 13.01 13.09 -15.98
CA SER A 454 13.29 14.07 -14.95
C SER A 454 12.46 15.34 -15.03
N GLU A 455 11.79 15.63 -16.15
CA GLU A 455 10.81 16.73 -16.18
C GLU A 455 9.51 16.32 -15.47
N SER A 456 8.83 17.35 -14.96
CA SER A 456 7.60 17.18 -14.20
C SER A 456 6.59 16.31 -14.93
N VAL A 457 6.27 15.18 -14.36
CA VAL A 457 5.16 14.30 -14.78
C VAL A 457 3.85 14.64 -14.09
N MET A 458 3.68 15.89 -13.66
CA MET A 458 2.43 16.35 -13.06
C MET A 458 1.29 16.27 -14.07
N PRO A 459 0.14 15.66 -13.71
CA PRO A 459 -0.99 15.53 -14.63
C PRO A 459 -1.51 16.89 -15.10
N ILE A 460 -1.80 17.02 -16.39
CA ILE A 460 -2.30 18.27 -16.96
C ILE A 460 -3.64 18.68 -16.37
N ASN A 461 -4.50 17.70 -16.11
CA ASN A 461 -5.82 17.92 -15.49
C ASN A 461 -5.74 18.45 -14.05
N GLU A 462 -4.62 18.22 -13.36
CA GLU A 462 -4.42 18.73 -11.99
C GLU A 462 -3.64 20.04 -11.95
N TRP A 463 -2.71 20.25 -12.90
CA TRP A 463 -1.75 21.35 -12.88
C TRP A 463 -1.90 22.33 -14.04
N GLY A 464 -2.81 22.06 -14.97
CA GLY A 464 -3.02 22.88 -16.17
C GLY A 464 -1.98 22.68 -17.28
N PRO A 465 -2.20 23.30 -18.44
CA PRO A 465 -1.34 23.13 -19.62
C PRO A 465 0.08 23.69 -19.41
N ASN A 466 0.22 24.77 -18.64
CA ASN A 466 1.49 25.44 -18.35
C ASN A 466 2.12 24.93 -17.02
N ARG A 467 1.96 23.65 -16.74
CA ARG A 467 2.42 23.03 -15.50
C ARG A 467 3.88 23.33 -15.18
N PRO A 468 4.23 23.48 -13.88
CA PRO A 468 5.58 23.79 -13.46
C PRO A 468 6.53 22.63 -13.73
N VAL A 469 7.80 22.94 -13.91
CA VAL A 469 8.88 21.94 -13.90
C VAL A 469 9.23 21.65 -12.44
N ILE A 470 8.96 20.43 -12.00
CA ILE A 470 9.36 19.92 -10.69
C ILE A 470 10.29 18.74 -10.97
N PRO A 471 11.60 18.87 -10.76
CA PRO A 471 12.55 17.81 -11.06
C PRO A 471 12.23 16.55 -10.26
N TYR A 472 12.12 15.41 -10.95
CA TYR A 472 11.91 14.14 -10.27
C TYR A 472 13.25 13.46 -10.02
N SER A 473 13.62 13.33 -8.75
CA SER A 473 14.91 12.75 -8.37
C SER A 473 15.05 11.28 -8.82
N PRO A 474 16.14 10.91 -9.51
CA PRO A 474 16.38 9.55 -9.94
C PRO A 474 16.93 8.63 -8.85
N PHE A 475 17.39 9.18 -7.72
CA PHE A 475 18.17 8.43 -6.72
C PHE A 475 17.38 7.31 -6.06
N PHE A 476 16.06 7.48 -5.87
CA PHE A 476 15.21 6.39 -5.43
C PHE A 476 15.22 5.23 -6.43
N HIS A 477 15.10 5.51 -7.75
CA HIS A 477 15.08 4.47 -8.78
C HIS A 477 16.43 3.80 -8.92
N LEU A 478 17.53 4.58 -8.86
CA LEU A 478 18.91 4.05 -8.85
C LEU A 478 19.15 3.13 -7.64
N PHE A 479 18.70 3.54 -6.46
CA PHE A 479 18.76 2.68 -5.27
C PHE A 479 17.93 1.40 -5.48
N SER A 480 16.75 1.52 -6.06
CA SER A 480 15.82 0.41 -6.25
C SER A 480 16.29 -0.63 -7.29
N THR A 481 17.34 -0.34 -8.08
CA THR A 481 17.98 -1.38 -8.93
C THR A 481 18.51 -2.54 -8.08
N SER A 482 18.90 -2.28 -6.81
CA SER A 482 19.30 -3.33 -5.88
C SER A 482 18.21 -4.37 -5.57
N PHE A 483 16.94 -4.03 -5.82
CA PHE A 483 15.82 -4.96 -5.64
C PHE A 483 15.89 -6.14 -6.63
N ALA A 484 16.58 -5.99 -7.77
CA ALA A 484 16.83 -7.08 -8.71
C ALA A 484 17.70 -8.20 -8.13
N LEU A 485 18.40 -7.95 -7.02
CA LEU A 485 19.17 -8.98 -6.29
C LEU A 485 18.29 -9.86 -5.39
N LEU A 486 17.03 -9.49 -5.19
CA LEU A 486 16.10 -10.23 -4.34
C LEU A 486 15.35 -11.30 -5.18
N PRO A 487 14.91 -12.41 -4.55
CA PRO A 487 14.25 -13.50 -5.28
C PRO A 487 12.76 -13.21 -5.62
N TRP A 488 12.31 -11.98 -5.46
CA TRP A 488 10.94 -11.52 -5.73
C TRP A 488 10.91 -10.55 -6.89
N SER A 489 9.69 -10.25 -7.37
CA SER A 489 9.53 -9.18 -8.35
C SER A 489 9.96 -7.84 -7.77
N LEU A 490 10.33 -6.90 -8.66
CA LEU A 490 10.69 -5.54 -8.25
C LEU A 490 9.56 -4.87 -7.48
N GLU A 491 8.31 -5.10 -7.89
CA GLU A 491 7.12 -4.55 -7.24
C GLU A 491 6.94 -5.10 -5.82
N THR A 492 7.10 -6.41 -5.63
CA THR A 492 7.02 -7.04 -4.32
C THR A 492 8.13 -6.52 -3.41
N SER A 493 9.34 -6.42 -3.92
CA SER A 493 10.50 -5.91 -3.19
C SER A 493 10.30 -4.45 -2.77
N ALA A 494 9.81 -3.61 -3.67
CA ALA A 494 9.51 -2.21 -3.41
C ALA A 494 8.40 -2.04 -2.36
N ASN A 495 7.33 -2.83 -2.45
CA ASN A 495 6.23 -2.83 -1.49
C ASN A 495 6.69 -3.24 -0.09
N LEU A 496 7.44 -4.33 0.02
CA LEU A 496 7.98 -4.80 1.31
C LEU A 496 9.00 -3.82 1.90
N PHE A 497 9.83 -3.21 1.06
CA PHE A 497 10.74 -2.15 1.47
C PHE A 497 9.99 -0.92 2.00
N SER A 498 8.92 -0.50 1.33
CA SER A 498 8.04 0.57 1.80
C SER A 498 7.46 0.27 3.18
N ALA A 499 6.92 -0.95 3.38
CA ALA A 499 6.38 -1.38 4.67
C ALA A 499 7.46 -1.41 5.77
N LEU A 500 8.68 -1.86 5.43
CA LEU A 500 9.82 -1.89 6.35
C LEU A 500 10.21 -0.48 6.80
N LEU A 501 10.39 0.45 5.86
CA LEU A 501 10.74 1.84 6.17
C LEU A 501 9.67 2.50 7.03
N ASP A 502 8.40 2.37 6.63
CA ASP A 502 7.30 2.99 7.38
C ASP A 502 7.22 2.44 8.81
N ASN A 503 7.24 1.12 8.99
CA ASN A 503 7.16 0.55 10.33
C ASN A 503 8.41 0.85 11.18
N SER A 504 9.59 1.00 10.58
CA SER A 504 10.82 1.37 11.32
C SER A 504 10.75 2.77 11.95
N ARG A 505 9.81 3.63 11.49
CA ARG A 505 9.56 4.93 12.10
C ARG A 505 9.13 4.86 13.55
N VAL A 506 8.58 3.74 14.03
CA VAL A 506 8.26 3.53 15.45
C VAL A 506 9.51 3.71 16.33
N PHE A 507 10.69 3.30 15.84
CA PHE A 507 11.94 3.48 16.55
C PHE A 507 12.41 4.94 16.56
N LEU A 508 12.22 5.65 15.45
CA LEU A 508 12.56 7.08 15.35
C LEU A 508 11.67 7.94 16.25
N ILE A 509 10.35 7.66 16.23
CA ILE A 509 9.39 8.30 17.13
C ILE A 509 9.72 8.01 18.60
N ALA A 510 10.07 6.76 18.91
CA ALA A 510 10.50 6.38 20.25
C ALA A 510 11.80 7.11 20.67
N LEU A 511 12.75 7.27 19.75
CA LEU A 511 13.98 7.99 20.00
C LEU A 511 13.72 9.49 20.27
N LEU A 512 12.86 10.12 19.47
CA LEU A 512 12.43 11.51 19.69
C LEU A 512 11.73 11.68 21.05
N ALA A 513 10.80 10.77 21.38
CA ALA A 513 10.11 10.78 22.66
C ALA A 513 11.10 10.65 23.84
N ARG A 514 12.10 9.77 23.74
CA ARG A 514 13.11 9.57 24.78
C ARG A 514 14.06 10.77 24.90
N LYS A 515 14.51 11.33 23.76
CA LYS A 515 15.35 12.55 23.77
C LYS A 515 14.60 13.74 24.35
N ALA A 516 13.29 13.82 24.17
CA ALA A 516 12.44 14.81 24.81
C ALA A 516 12.20 14.54 26.31
N GLY A 517 12.74 13.46 26.88
CA GLY A 517 12.56 13.06 28.27
C GLY A 517 11.14 12.57 28.59
N LEU A 518 10.40 12.09 27.61
CA LEU A 518 9.12 11.42 27.85
C LEU A 518 9.35 10.07 28.54
N SER A 519 8.37 9.62 29.31
CA SER A 519 8.43 8.33 29.99
C SER A 519 8.46 7.17 29.00
N HIS A 520 8.89 5.99 29.46
CA HIS A 520 8.83 4.77 28.65
C HIS A 520 7.39 4.43 28.18
N ARG A 521 6.36 4.73 28.98
CA ARG A 521 4.95 4.52 28.61
C ARG A 521 4.51 5.47 27.50
N ALA A 522 4.78 6.76 27.63
CA ALA A 522 4.48 7.73 26.57
C ALA A 522 5.19 7.35 25.26
N THR A 523 6.45 6.89 25.37
CA THR A 523 7.22 6.40 24.21
C THR A 523 6.51 5.25 23.50
N LEU A 524 6.04 4.25 24.25
CA LEU A 524 5.31 3.11 23.69
C LEU A 524 3.95 3.54 23.11
N PHE A 525 3.24 4.47 23.76
CA PHE A 525 1.99 4.99 23.23
C PHE A 525 2.20 5.75 21.93
N ALA A 526 3.23 6.58 21.81
CA ALA A 526 3.56 7.25 20.55
C ALA A 526 3.84 6.26 19.41
N ALA A 527 4.67 5.25 19.67
CA ALA A 527 5.02 4.21 18.71
C ALA A 527 3.80 3.36 18.29
N LEU A 528 2.96 2.98 19.25
CA LEU A 528 1.79 2.14 19.02
C LEU A 528 0.72 2.87 18.18
N ILE A 529 0.38 4.14 18.53
CA ILE A 529 -0.62 4.88 17.76
C ILE A 529 -0.15 5.07 16.32
N TYR A 530 1.13 5.34 16.09
CA TYR A 530 1.70 5.42 14.74
C TYR A 530 1.49 4.11 13.97
N ALA A 531 1.79 2.98 14.59
CA ALA A 531 1.71 1.67 13.93
C ALA A 531 0.28 1.29 13.51
N VAL A 532 -0.75 1.75 14.26
CA VAL A 532 -2.15 1.36 14.05
C VAL A 532 -3.01 2.45 13.37
N THR A 533 -2.47 3.63 13.06
CA THR A 533 -3.27 4.70 12.45
C THR A 533 -3.60 4.37 10.99
N PRO A 534 -4.86 4.50 10.54
CA PRO A 534 -5.31 4.14 9.18
C PRO A 534 -4.50 4.79 8.05
N VAL A 535 -4.11 6.05 8.19
CA VAL A 535 -3.36 6.80 7.18
C VAL A 535 -2.03 6.11 6.82
N THR A 536 -1.39 5.40 7.75
CA THR A 536 -0.13 4.69 7.49
C THR A 536 -0.35 3.42 6.65
N PHE A 537 -1.54 2.83 6.67
CA PHE A 537 -1.94 1.74 5.77
C PHE A 537 -2.32 2.26 4.38
N LEU A 538 -3.06 3.36 4.33
CA LEU A 538 -3.47 4.01 3.09
C LEU A 538 -2.27 4.33 2.18
N LEU A 539 -1.18 4.83 2.73
CA LEU A 539 0.06 5.17 2.03
C LEU A 539 0.59 4.01 1.17
N HIS A 540 0.54 2.78 1.70
CA HIS A 540 1.02 1.59 1.00
C HIS A 540 0.12 1.17 -0.15
N SER A 541 -1.20 1.41 -0.05
CA SER A 541 -2.14 1.07 -1.12
C SER A 541 -1.94 1.91 -2.39
N TRP A 542 -1.30 3.06 -2.28
CA TRP A 542 -0.96 3.89 -3.45
C TRP A 542 0.34 3.46 -4.12
N GLY A 543 1.21 2.72 -3.43
CA GLY A 543 2.48 2.27 -4.00
C GLY A 543 3.50 3.39 -4.22
N ASN A 544 3.30 4.54 -3.59
CA ASN A 544 4.20 5.69 -3.74
C ASN A 544 5.45 5.52 -2.84
N VAL A 545 6.27 4.55 -3.19
CA VAL A 545 7.47 4.16 -2.45
C VAL A 545 8.48 5.29 -2.30
N PRO A 546 8.71 6.17 -3.30
CA PRO A 546 9.57 7.35 -3.13
C PRO A 546 9.09 8.28 -2.03
N THR A 547 7.77 8.50 -1.90
CA THR A 547 7.19 9.30 -0.83
C THR A 547 7.48 8.68 0.54
N THR A 548 7.26 7.37 0.71
CA THR A 548 7.56 6.67 1.97
C THR A 548 9.04 6.80 2.33
N SER A 549 9.91 6.60 1.35
CA SER A 549 11.36 6.69 1.53
C SER A 549 11.81 8.11 1.86
N GLY A 550 11.29 9.10 1.14
CA GLY A 550 11.59 10.52 1.41
C GLY A 550 11.14 10.95 2.80
N MET A 551 9.94 10.56 3.22
CA MET A 551 9.45 10.80 4.58
C MET A 551 10.28 10.08 5.65
N TRP A 552 10.78 8.90 5.35
CA TRP A 552 11.68 8.18 6.26
C TRP A 552 13.00 8.95 6.44
N TRP A 553 13.63 9.38 5.35
CA TRP A 553 14.86 10.17 5.39
C TRP A 553 14.66 11.51 6.11
N THR A 554 13.55 12.21 5.87
CA THR A 554 13.26 13.46 6.61
C THR A 554 13.13 13.22 8.11
N LEU A 555 12.47 12.13 8.51
CA LEU A 555 12.33 11.78 9.93
C LEU A 555 13.67 11.35 10.54
N VAL A 556 14.49 10.58 9.84
CA VAL A 556 15.85 10.21 10.28
C VAL A 556 16.69 11.47 10.50
N THR A 557 16.75 12.35 9.49
CA THR A 557 17.55 13.57 9.54
C THR A 557 17.10 14.50 10.66
N SER A 558 15.79 14.72 10.80
CA SER A 558 15.23 15.53 11.89
C SER A 558 15.48 14.89 13.27
N THR A 559 15.39 13.56 13.37
CA THR A 559 15.66 12.83 14.62
C THR A 559 17.12 12.96 15.01
N VAL A 560 18.05 12.79 14.06
CA VAL A 560 19.49 12.94 14.30
C VAL A 560 19.84 14.40 14.66
N MET A 561 19.25 15.37 13.98
CA MET A 561 19.39 16.79 14.31
C MET A 561 19.03 17.04 15.78
N ILE A 562 17.87 16.59 16.23
CA ILE A 562 17.41 16.77 17.62
C ILE A 562 18.28 15.96 18.61
N ALA A 563 18.61 14.73 18.26
CA ALA A 563 19.39 13.86 19.14
C ALA A 563 20.82 14.37 19.38
N LEU A 564 21.43 15.00 18.39
CA LEU A 564 22.79 15.53 18.43
C LEU A 564 22.83 17.07 18.60
N TYR A 565 21.68 17.71 18.78
CA TYR A 565 21.56 19.17 18.80
C TYR A 565 22.64 19.87 19.65
N PRO A 566 22.90 19.47 20.92
CA PRO A 566 23.93 20.13 21.74
C PRO A 566 25.36 19.95 21.21
N ARG A 567 25.60 18.98 20.37
CA ARG A 567 26.91 18.58 19.85
C ARG A 567 27.14 18.95 18.38
N LEU A 568 26.22 19.66 17.74
CA LEU A 568 26.33 20.01 16.32
C LEU A 568 27.48 20.94 15.97
N HIS A 569 28.12 21.53 16.97
CA HIS A 569 29.38 22.27 16.82
C HIS A 569 30.61 21.37 16.63
N GLU A 570 30.52 20.08 16.97
CA GLU A 570 31.54 19.07 16.73
C GLU A 570 31.54 18.64 15.25
N ARG A 571 32.76 18.41 14.69
CA ARG A 571 32.91 18.04 13.25
C ARG A 571 32.14 16.78 12.87
N GLY A 572 32.14 15.73 13.72
CA GLY A 572 31.47 14.45 13.43
C GLY A 572 29.94 14.58 13.34
N PRO A 573 29.24 15.07 14.39
CA PRO A 573 27.81 15.36 14.36
C PRO A 573 27.38 16.32 13.24
N PHE A 574 28.16 17.38 12.97
CA PHE A 574 27.90 18.29 11.85
C PHE A 574 27.97 17.58 10.51
N ALA A 575 29.05 16.84 10.25
CA ALA A 575 29.23 16.10 8.99
C ALA A 575 28.11 15.06 8.80
N LEU A 576 27.74 14.33 9.86
CA LEU A 576 26.64 13.36 9.80
C LEU A 576 25.32 14.05 9.43
N LEU A 577 24.98 15.17 10.09
CA LEU A 577 23.76 15.92 9.77
C LEU A 577 23.78 16.40 8.30
N THR A 578 24.91 16.92 7.85
CA THR A 578 25.07 17.41 6.47
C THR A 578 24.87 16.28 5.45
N VAL A 579 25.51 15.13 5.65
CA VAL A 579 25.35 13.96 4.76
C VAL A 579 23.91 13.47 4.73
N LEU A 580 23.27 13.35 5.88
CA LEU A 580 21.86 12.93 5.95
C LEU A 580 20.93 13.95 5.28
N THR A 581 21.22 15.24 5.41
CA THR A 581 20.47 16.30 4.71
C THR A 581 20.66 16.17 3.20
N VAL A 582 21.89 15.97 2.69
CA VAL A 582 22.15 15.71 1.25
C VAL A 582 21.33 14.53 0.75
N ILE A 583 21.36 13.39 1.46
CA ILE A 583 20.59 12.21 1.09
C ILE A 583 19.09 12.54 1.07
N THR A 584 18.58 13.23 2.09
CA THR A 584 17.16 13.62 2.16
C THR A 584 16.76 14.49 0.97
N LEU A 585 17.60 15.46 0.59
CA LEU A 585 17.35 16.36 -0.55
C LEU A 585 17.38 15.60 -1.88
N LEU A 586 18.28 14.64 -2.04
CA LEU A 586 18.44 13.90 -3.29
C LEU A 586 17.46 12.75 -3.46
N PHE A 587 16.93 12.15 -2.38
CA PHE A 587 16.16 10.90 -2.48
C PHE A 587 14.75 11.11 -3.04
N TYR A 588 14.05 12.18 -2.67
CA TYR A 588 12.72 12.51 -3.18
C TYR A 588 12.40 14.00 -3.10
N THR A 589 12.21 14.63 -4.24
CA THR A 589 12.14 16.10 -4.38
C THR A 589 11.05 16.76 -3.54
N VAL A 590 9.84 16.17 -3.47
CA VAL A 590 8.75 16.77 -2.68
C VAL A 590 9.10 16.80 -1.19
N MET A 591 9.69 15.73 -0.68
CA MET A 591 10.12 15.68 0.73
C MET A 591 11.37 16.52 0.97
N ALA A 592 12.21 16.75 -0.04
CA ALA A 592 13.29 17.71 0.02
C ALA A 592 12.77 19.12 0.32
N VAL A 593 11.76 19.56 -0.41
CA VAL A 593 11.12 20.88 -0.19
C VAL A 593 10.53 20.96 1.21
N PHE A 594 9.82 19.91 1.67
CA PHE A 594 9.29 19.88 3.04
C PHE A 594 10.39 19.99 4.10
N HIS A 595 11.52 19.31 3.87
CA HIS A 595 12.65 19.34 4.81
C HIS A 595 13.37 20.69 4.86
N ILE A 596 13.55 21.33 3.70
CA ILE A 596 14.09 22.70 3.64
C ILE A 596 13.22 23.66 4.45
N VAL A 597 11.92 23.67 4.18
CA VAL A 597 10.95 24.52 4.90
C VAL A 597 10.93 24.18 6.39
N PHE A 598 11.03 22.90 6.75
CA PHE A 598 11.11 22.47 8.14
C PHE A 598 12.33 23.06 8.85
N ILE A 599 13.53 22.99 8.26
CA ILE A 599 14.75 23.55 8.87
C ILE A 599 14.64 25.08 8.99
N VAL A 600 14.12 25.76 7.96
CA VAL A 600 13.92 27.21 8.00
C VAL A 600 12.91 27.60 9.10
N CYS A 601 11.77 26.92 9.19
CA CYS A 601 10.80 27.14 10.26
C CYS A 601 11.40 26.84 11.65
N PHE A 602 12.17 25.74 11.77
CA PHE A 602 12.84 25.38 13.03
C PHE A 602 13.77 26.48 13.50
N ILE A 603 14.64 26.99 12.62
CA ILE A 603 15.57 28.10 12.95
C ILE A 603 14.78 29.36 13.29
N GLY A 604 13.79 29.74 12.46
CA GLY A 604 13.00 30.95 12.69
C GLY A 604 12.26 30.91 14.02
N ILE A 605 11.59 29.80 14.33
CA ILE A 605 10.87 29.63 15.61
C ILE A 605 11.84 29.60 16.79
N ALA A 606 12.99 28.93 16.66
CA ALA A 606 14.03 28.89 17.71
C ALA A 606 14.62 30.26 18.03
N LEU A 607 14.66 31.17 17.06
CA LEU A 607 15.15 32.53 17.24
C LEU A 607 14.13 33.45 17.96
N VAL A 608 12.84 33.28 17.64
CA VAL A 608 11.81 34.21 18.14
C VAL A 608 11.00 33.67 19.33
N ALA A 609 10.90 32.36 19.49
CA ALA A 609 10.09 31.78 20.55
C ALA A 609 10.68 32.07 21.96
N PRO A 610 9.84 32.44 22.92
CA PRO A 610 10.26 32.69 24.30
C PRO A 610 10.39 31.37 25.09
N VAL A 611 11.15 30.43 24.53
CA VAL A 611 11.45 29.13 25.14
C VAL A 611 12.95 28.98 25.31
N GLY A 612 13.40 28.40 26.42
CA GLY A 612 14.79 28.26 26.79
C GLY A 612 15.59 27.28 25.93
N ILE A 613 15.65 27.52 24.60
CA ILE A 613 16.47 26.70 23.68
C ILE A 613 17.88 27.30 23.57
N ASP A 614 18.90 26.44 23.59
CA ASP A 614 20.26 26.87 23.25
C ASP A 614 20.32 27.22 21.75
N ARG A 615 20.70 28.46 21.44
CA ARG A 615 20.77 28.98 20.07
C ARG A 615 22.11 28.73 19.38
N LYS A 616 23.16 28.30 20.10
CA LYS A 616 24.49 28.05 19.52
C LYS A 616 24.48 27.04 18.39
N PRO A 617 23.70 25.92 18.47
CA PRO A 617 23.65 24.93 17.41
C PRO A 617 22.87 25.37 16.15
N LEU A 618 22.14 26.50 16.18
CA LEU A 618 21.37 26.96 15.02
C LEU A 618 22.26 27.31 13.82
N LEU A 619 23.44 27.89 14.06
CA LEU A 619 24.40 28.17 12.98
C LEU A 619 24.89 26.89 12.30
N PRO A 620 25.37 25.86 13.02
CA PRO A 620 25.66 24.56 12.42
C PRO A 620 24.47 23.95 11.62
N VAL A 621 23.23 24.06 12.13
CA VAL A 621 22.03 23.59 11.39
C VAL A 621 21.86 24.38 10.09
N ALA A 622 21.97 25.71 10.12
CA ALA A 622 21.88 26.54 8.92
C ALA A 622 22.99 26.21 7.90
N LEU A 623 24.24 26.12 8.38
CA LEU A 623 25.39 25.77 7.52
C LEU A 623 25.24 24.36 6.92
N SER A 624 24.74 23.37 7.69
CA SER A 624 24.47 22.02 7.19
C SER A 624 23.46 22.07 6.05
N LEU A 625 22.39 22.86 6.16
CA LEU A 625 21.42 23.04 5.08
C LEU A 625 22.04 23.69 3.84
N VAL A 626 22.83 24.77 4.02
CA VAL A 626 23.47 25.48 2.91
C VAL A 626 24.44 24.57 2.16
N VAL A 627 25.30 23.85 2.89
CA VAL A 627 26.24 22.90 2.28
C VAL A 627 25.50 21.76 1.57
N ALA A 628 24.42 21.25 2.19
CA ALA A 628 23.62 20.18 1.58
C ALA A 628 22.87 20.65 0.32
N LEU A 629 22.35 21.88 0.32
CA LEU A 629 21.73 22.49 -0.87
C LEU A 629 22.75 22.68 -1.99
N ALA A 630 23.94 23.20 -1.68
CA ALA A 630 25.00 23.34 -2.67
C ALA A 630 25.39 21.97 -3.26
N ALA A 631 25.59 20.97 -2.40
CA ALA A 631 25.93 19.61 -2.85
C ALA A 631 24.81 19.00 -3.70
N ALA A 632 23.55 19.08 -3.28
CA ALA A 632 22.43 18.53 -4.03
C ALA A 632 22.22 19.26 -5.37
N THR A 633 22.46 20.55 -5.41
CA THR A 633 22.44 21.36 -6.65
C THR A 633 23.53 20.92 -7.60
N LEU A 634 24.77 20.77 -7.11
CA LEU A 634 25.89 20.31 -7.94
C LEU A 634 25.70 18.88 -8.46
N ILE A 635 25.14 18.00 -7.64
CA ILE A 635 24.97 16.58 -8.01
C ILE A 635 23.80 16.42 -9.00
N TYR A 636 22.69 17.14 -8.83
CA TYR A 636 21.49 16.89 -9.61
C TYR A 636 20.69 18.13 -10.02
N TYR A 637 20.32 19.00 -9.08
CA TYR A 637 19.31 20.04 -9.33
C TYR A 637 19.80 21.22 -10.17
N GLY A 638 21.11 21.41 -10.32
CA GLY A 638 21.69 22.55 -11.06
C GLY A 638 21.20 22.67 -12.49
N GLN A 639 21.03 21.55 -13.19
CA GLN A 639 20.53 21.50 -14.57
C GLN A 639 19.08 21.99 -14.72
N TYR A 640 18.31 21.99 -13.63
CA TYR A 640 16.91 22.41 -13.62
C TYR A 640 16.70 23.87 -13.21
N ILE A 641 17.76 24.58 -12.83
CA ILE A 641 17.65 26.00 -12.45
C ILE A 641 17.03 26.82 -13.58
N PRO A 642 17.50 26.75 -14.84
CA PRO A 642 16.91 27.53 -15.92
C PRO A 642 15.40 27.24 -16.09
N PRO A 643 14.91 26.00 -16.31
CA PRO A 643 13.49 25.76 -16.48
C PRO A 643 12.65 26.05 -15.23
N ILE A 644 13.23 25.97 -14.02
CA ILE A 644 12.52 26.40 -12.80
C ILE A 644 12.30 27.92 -12.80
N VAL A 645 13.31 28.69 -13.16
CA VAL A 645 13.21 30.14 -13.24
C VAL A 645 12.23 30.57 -14.33
N GLU A 646 12.27 29.92 -15.47
CA GLU A 646 11.46 30.28 -16.64
C GLU A 646 10.00 29.84 -16.54
N ARG A 647 9.71 28.69 -15.90
CA ARG A 647 8.36 28.10 -15.86
C ARG A 647 7.79 28.00 -14.45
N THR A 648 8.54 27.44 -13.48
CA THR A 648 8.00 27.14 -12.16
C THR A 648 7.76 28.40 -11.35
N ILE A 649 8.70 29.33 -11.34
CA ILE A 649 8.56 30.58 -10.58
C ILE A 649 7.39 31.41 -11.12
N PRO A 650 7.25 31.69 -12.44
CA PRO A 650 6.10 32.39 -12.97
C PRO A 650 4.77 31.69 -12.69
N TYR A 651 4.72 30.36 -12.82
CA TYR A 651 3.55 29.57 -12.50
C TYR A 651 3.12 29.75 -11.04
N MET A 652 4.07 29.63 -10.10
CA MET A 652 3.79 29.78 -8.67
C MET A 652 3.38 31.21 -8.31
N LEU A 653 3.99 32.23 -8.94
CA LEU A 653 3.59 33.63 -8.77
C LEU A 653 2.16 33.85 -9.30
N SER A 654 1.85 33.38 -10.50
CA SER A 654 0.51 33.48 -11.07
C SER A 654 -0.53 32.79 -10.17
N LEU A 655 -0.22 31.59 -9.71
CA LEU A 655 -1.07 30.85 -8.79
C LEU A 655 -1.30 31.60 -7.47
N ALA A 656 -0.28 32.26 -6.93
CA ALA A 656 -0.35 33.00 -5.67
C ALA A 656 -1.11 34.33 -5.82
N THR A 657 -0.90 35.06 -6.91
CA THR A 657 -1.47 36.41 -7.13
C THR A 657 -2.87 36.38 -7.77
N SER A 658 -3.08 35.53 -8.78
CA SER A 658 -4.28 35.51 -9.62
C SER A 658 -5.15 34.27 -9.43
N GLY A 659 -4.71 33.33 -8.58
CA GLY A 659 -5.46 32.13 -8.24
C GLY A 659 -5.35 31.00 -9.26
N PRO A 660 -6.03 29.86 -9.02
CA PRO A 660 -5.89 28.63 -9.82
C PRO A 660 -6.39 28.79 -11.26
N GLU A 661 -7.38 29.63 -11.48
CA GLU A 661 -7.95 29.87 -12.82
C GLU A 661 -6.93 30.48 -13.78
N SER A 662 -5.97 31.27 -13.26
CA SER A 662 -4.90 31.88 -14.07
C SER A 662 -3.96 30.87 -14.71
N VAL A 663 -3.92 29.65 -14.18
CA VAL A 663 -3.12 28.52 -14.69
C VAL A 663 -3.97 27.46 -15.36
N GLY A 664 -5.25 27.76 -15.63
CA GLY A 664 -6.18 26.86 -16.34
C GLY A 664 -6.68 25.67 -15.52
N VAL A 665 -6.76 25.83 -14.18
CA VAL A 665 -7.21 24.77 -13.27
C VAL A 665 -8.45 25.22 -12.51
N ALA A 666 -9.58 24.58 -12.76
CA ALA A 666 -10.77 24.75 -11.94
C ALA A 666 -10.56 24.16 -10.54
N ARG A 667 -10.94 24.90 -9.50
CA ARG A 667 -10.88 24.45 -8.11
C ARG A 667 -12.24 24.56 -7.44
N PRO A 668 -12.60 23.60 -6.59
CA PRO A 668 -13.80 23.74 -5.81
C PRO A 668 -13.69 24.93 -4.85
N PRO A 669 -14.82 25.50 -4.39
CA PRO A 669 -14.81 26.48 -3.33
C PRO A 669 -14.04 26.02 -2.08
N PHE A 670 -13.44 26.94 -1.35
CA PHE A 670 -12.67 26.61 -0.13
C PHE A 670 -13.53 25.89 0.93
N SER A 671 -14.82 26.19 1.01
CA SER A 671 -15.77 25.48 1.86
C SER A 671 -15.84 23.99 1.54
N ASP A 672 -15.90 23.63 0.24
CA ASP A 672 -16.01 22.26 -0.22
C ASP A 672 -14.70 21.50 0.03
N TYR A 673 -13.57 22.20 -0.13
CA TYR A 673 -12.25 21.66 0.23
C TYR A 673 -12.16 21.35 1.73
N LEU A 674 -12.59 22.28 2.60
CA LEU A 674 -12.61 22.06 4.04
C LEU A 674 -13.56 20.92 4.42
N PHE A 675 -14.74 20.87 3.81
CA PHE A 675 -15.70 19.81 4.05
C PHE A 675 -15.16 18.44 3.60
N SER A 676 -14.55 18.35 2.42
CA SER A 676 -13.89 17.13 1.94
C SER A 676 -12.76 16.70 2.87
N PHE A 677 -11.94 17.66 3.29
CA PHE A 677 -10.86 17.41 4.24
C PHE A 677 -11.38 16.89 5.59
N TRP A 678 -12.42 17.53 6.15
CA TRP A 678 -13.07 17.07 7.36
C TRP A 678 -13.64 15.66 7.22
N ARG A 679 -14.27 15.37 6.09
CA ARG A 679 -14.79 14.02 5.79
C ARG A 679 -13.70 12.97 5.79
N HIS A 680 -12.51 13.27 5.28
CA HIS A 680 -11.39 12.35 5.27
C HIS A 680 -10.70 12.19 6.64
N LEU A 681 -10.78 13.18 7.51
CA LEU A 681 -10.20 13.08 8.86
C LEU A 681 -11.01 12.19 9.81
N ARG A 682 -12.32 12.13 9.62
CA ARG A 682 -13.19 11.31 10.48
C ARG A 682 -13.05 9.83 10.12
N TYR A 683 -13.50 9.00 11.07
CA TYR A 683 -13.65 7.56 10.85
C TYR A 683 -14.95 7.31 10.09
N ASP A 684 -14.88 7.09 8.79
CA ASP A 684 -16.02 6.70 7.97
C ASP A 684 -15.85 5.24 7.54
N MET A 685 -16.67 4.36 8.12
CA MET A 685 -16.66 2.92 7.86
C MET A 685 -17.48 2.54 6.61
N ARG A 686 -17.90 3.49 5.80
CA ARG A 686 -18.65 3.20 4.58
C ARG A 686 -17.72 2.68 3.48
N PRO A 687 -18.26 1.82 2.59
CA PRO A 687 -17.52 1.35 1.41
C PRO A 687 -16.95 2.47 0.53
N ASP A 688 -17.61 3.64 0.53
CA ASP A 688 -17.19 4.83 -0.20
C ASP A 688 -16.10 5.64 0.52
N GLY A 689 -15.82 5.31 1.78
CA GLY A 689 -14.77 5.91 2.61
C GLY A 689 -13.36 5.57 2.13
N PHE A 690 -13.12 5.73 0.85
CA PHE A 690 -11.90 5.31 0.14
C PHE A 690 -10.64 6.03 0.63
N LEU A 691 -10.80 7.20 1.26
CA LEU A 691 -9.71 8.09 1.63
C LEU A 691 -9.89 8.65 3.06
N TYR A 692 -10.12 7.85 4.05
CA TYR A 692 -10.09 8.38 5.42
C TYR A 692 -8.73 8.16 6.10
N TYR A 693 -8.28 9.16 6.81
CA TYR A 693 -6.97 9.14 7.46
C TYR A 693 -6.99 8.64 8.90
N GLY A 694 -8.16 8.60 9.50
CA GLY A 694 -8.35 8.13 10.87
C GLY A 694 -7.59 8.95 11.93
N LEU A 695 -7.43 10.23 11.70
CA LEU A 695 -6.64 11.12 12.55
C LEU A 695 -7.47 11.97 13.51
N LEU A 696 -8.80 11.94 13.43
CA LEU A 696 -9.66 12.85 14.16
C LEU A 696 -9.41 12.82 15.68
N ILE A 697 -9.36 11.63 16.28
CA ILE A 697 -9.14 11.50 17.73
C ILE A 697 -7.72 11.95 18.12
N PRO A 698 -6.63 11.47 17.50
CA PRO A 698 -5.30 11.99 17.82
C PRO A 698 -5.15 13.49 17.59
N LEU A 699 -5.78 14.05 16.55
CA LEU A 699 -5.76 15.49 16.25
C LEU A 699 -6.41 16.34 17.34
N ALA A 700 -7.49 15.86 17.97
CA ALA A 700 -8.13 16.56 19.08
C ALA A 700 -7.16 16.85 20.25
N PHE A 701 -6.10 16.06 20.38
CA PHE A 701 -5.08 16.20 21.42
C PHE A 701 -3.79 16.93 20.96
N VAL A 702 -3.74 17.40 19.71
CA VAL A 702 -2.54 18.10 19.19
C VAL A 702 -2.32 19.39 19.94
N VAL A 703 -3.32 20.27 20.02
CA VAL A 703 -3.18 21.59 20.70
C VAL A 703 -2.84 21.42 22.19
N PRO A 704 -3.64 20.67 22.97
CA PRO A 704 -3.30 20.48 24.39
C PRO A 704 -1.97 19.71 24.58
N GLY A 705 -1.64 18.76 23.72
CA GLY A 705 -0.35 18.05 23.75
C GLY A 705 0.82 18.95 23.44
N PHE A 706 0.70 19.78 22.43
CA PHE A 706 1.69 20.78 22.08
C PHE A 706 1.94 21.78 23.22
N VAL A 707 0.89 22.29 23.85
CA VAL A 707 0.99 23.15 25.03
C VAL A 707 1.70 22.45 26.20
N ALA A 708 1.33 21.18 26.46
CA ALA A 708 1.97 20.39 27.51
C ALA A 708 3.48 20.12 27.27
N LEU A 709 3.92 20.19 26.02
CA LEU A 709 5.33 20.00 25.64
C LEU A 709 6.17 21.29 25.74
N ARG A 710 5.59 22.43 26.11
CA ARG A 710 6.31 23.71 26.25
C ARG A 710 7.49 23.62 27.24
N GLU A 711 7.39 22.75 28.23
CA GLU A 711 8.48 22.47 29.19
C GLU A 711 9.66 21.68 28.54
N ARG A 712 9.53 21.28 27.28
CA ARG A 712 10.52 20.55 26.49
C ARG A 712 10.93 21.39 25.28
N PRO A 713 11.70 22.46 25.46
CA PRO A 713 11.84 23.52 24.47
C PRO A 713 12.31 23.03 23.09
N LEU A 714 13.28 22.13 23.03
CA LEU A 714 13.80 21.62 21.77
C LEU A 714 12.74 20.81 20.99
N LEU A 715 12.01 19.89 21.66
CA LEU A 715 10.92 19.15 21.02
C LEU A 715 9.78 20.08 20.65
N TRP A 716 9.44 21.03 21.49
CA TRP A 716 8.37 22.00 21.24
C TRP A 716 8.65 22.82 19.97
N VAL A 717 9.87 23.35 19.79
CA VAL A 717 10.29 24.08 18.58
C VAL A 717 10.23 23.17 17.36
N MET A 718 10.71 21.92 17.48
CA MET A 718 10.60 20.93 16.41
C MET A 718 9.15 20.67 15.99
N LEU A 719 8.24 20.47 16.94
CA LEU A 719 6.82 20.23 16.64
C LEU A 719 6.15 21.48 16.03
N ALA A 720 6.49 22.67 16.55
CA ALA A 720 6.02 23.94 15.99
C ALA A 720 6.44 24.09 14.52
N ALA A 721 7.71 23.81 14.21
CA ALA A 721 8.21 23.80 12.83
C ALA A 721 7.47 22.75 11.98
N TRP A 722 7.26 21.58 12.51
CA TRP A 722 6.59 20.48 11.79
C TRP A 722 5.13 20.81 11.45
N PHE A 723 4.36 21.34 12.43
CA PHE A 723 3.00 21.80 12.19
C PHE A 723 2.94 23.02 11.28
N SER A 724 3.93 23.92 11.33
CA SER A 724 4.03 25.05 10.39
C SER A 724 4.20 24.56 8.96
N VAL A 725 5.07 23.58 8.71
CA VAL A 725 5.23 22.94 7.41
C VAL A 725 3.90 22.31 6.96
N GLY A 726 3.26 21.50 7.84
CA GLY A 726 1.98 20.88 7.53
C GLY A 726 0.91 21.90 7.15
N THR A 727 0.77 22.98 7.92
CA THR A 727 -0.21 24.05 7.66
C THR A 727 0.09 24.78 6.36
N LEU A 728 1.36 25.18 6.14
CA LEU A 728 1.77 25.85 4.92
C LEU A 728 1.43 25.02 3.67
N PHE A 729 1.84 23.75 3.68
CA PHE A 729 1.60 22.88 2.52
C PHE A 729 0.13 22.44 2.39
N MET A 730 -0.67 22.50 3.44
CA MET A 730 -2.11 22.36 3.30
C MET A 730 -2.73 23.55 2.58
N MET A 731 -2.29 24.78 2.86
CA MET A 731 -2.71 25.97 2.12
C MET A 731 -2.28 25.93 0.66
N VAL A 732 -1.03 25.53 0.40
CA VAL A 732 -0.54 25.30 -0.97
C VAL A 732 -1.30 24.14 -1.62
N GLY A 733 -1.56 23.06 -0.89
CA GLY A 733 -2.29 21.88 -1.36
C GLY A 733 -3.70 22.21 -1.86
N TYR A 734 -4.39 23.15 -1.22
CA TYR A 734 -5.67 23.67 -1.73
C TYR A 734 -5.52 24.25 -3.15
N ARG A 735 -4.42 24.97 -3.41
CA ARG A 735 -4.14 25.57 -4.73
C ARG A 735 -3.76 24.55 -5.79
N VAL A 736 -3.13 23.45 -5.42
CA VAL A 736 -2.53 22.46 -6.34
C VAL A 736 -3.12 21.03 -6.25
N SER A 737 -4.24 20.84 -5.55
CA SER A 737 -4.90 19.52 -5.33
C SER A 737 -4.03 18.43 -4.68
N MET A 738 -3.02 18.79 -3.92
CA MET A 738 -2.16 17.83 -3.23
C MET A 738 -2.28 17.98 -1.71
N VAL A 739 -3.18 17.19 -1.09
CA VAL A 739 -3.46 17.31 0.36
C VAL A 739 -2.80 16.20 1.19
N ASP A 740 -2.50 15.06 0.58
CA ASP A 740 -2.21 13.84 1.33
C ASP A 740 -0.80 13.82 1.92
N LYS A 741 0.19 14.29 1.18
CA LYS A 741 1.61 14.21 1.58
C LYS A 741 1.89 14.99 2.86
N GLN A 742 1.23 16.14 3.05
CA GLN A 742 1.39 16.94 4.26
C GLN A 742 0.81 16.24 5.49
N LEU A 743 -0.32 15.53 5.34
CA LEU A 743 -0.88 14.75 6.43
C LEU A 743 0.02 13.57 6.81
N PHE A 744 0.51 12.82 5.86
CA PHE A 744 1.49 11.75 6.12
C PHE A 744 2.75 12.28 6.81
N TYR A 745 3.18 13.47 6.44
CA TYR A 745 4.39 14.10 6.99
C TYR A 745 4.24 14.44 8.48
N ILE A 746 3.08 14.96 8.92
CA ILE A 746 2.87 15.40 10.30
C ILE A 746 2.43 14.30 11.27
N VAL A 747 2.10 13.09 10.79
CA VAL A 747 1.62 11.98 11.66
C VAL A 747 2.53 11.72 12.86
N PRO A 748 3.87 11.66 12.75
CA PRO A 748 4.73 11.44 13.91
C PRO A 748 4.60 12.54 14.98
N ALA A 749 4.41 13.79 14.57
CA ALA A 749 4.20 14.92 15.49
C ALA A 749 2.86 14.78 16.25
N ILE A 750 1.80 14.39 15.54
CA ILE A 750 0.48 14.09 16.13
C ILE A 750 0.60 12.96 17.16
N CYS A 751 1.32 11.90 16.84
CA CYS A 751 1.54 10.76 17.73
C CYS A 751 2.26 11.14 19.03
N LEU A 752 3.26 12.04 18.96
CA LEU A 752 3.98 12.54 20.12
C LEU A 752 3.08 13.39 21.03
N CYS A 753 2.23 14.24 20.45
CA CYS A 753 1.26 15.03 21.23
C CYS A 753 0.22 14.15 21.91
N TRP A 754 -0.33 13.17 21.18
CA TRP A 754 -1.31 12.21 21.72
C TRP A 754 -0.74 11.41 22.91
N ALA A 755 0.50 10.93 22.78
CA ALA A 755 1.13 10.03 23.76
C ALA A 755 1.14 10.57 25.18
N ILE A 756 1.25 11.90 25.33
CA ILE A 756 1.23 12.57 26.65
C ILE A 756 -0.12 12.39 27.32
N TYR A 757 -1.20 12.57 26.55
CA TYR A 757 -2.56 12.42 27.06
C TYR A 757 -2.93 10.96 27.26
N ALA A 758 -2.49 10.06 26.39
CA ALA A 758 -2.64 8.62 26.59
C ALA A 758 -2.01 8.20 27.93
N GLU A 759 -0.80 8.70 28.28
CA GLU A 759 -0.17 8.42 29.55
C GLU A 759 -0.93 9.08 30.73
N ARG A 760 -1.38 10.32 30.60
CA ARG A 760 -2.18 11.01 31.63
C ARG A 760 -3.47 10.27 31.94
N PHE A 761 -4.21 9.85 30.90
CA PHE A 761 -5.43 9.04 31.08
C PHE A 761 -5.11 7.70 31.71
N TRP A 762 -4.09 7.03 31.23
CA TRP A 762 -3.68 5.73 31.77
C TRP A 762 -3.40 5.74 33.28
N ARG A 763 -2.85 6.84 33.79
CA ARG A 763 -2.57 7.02 35.23
C ARG A 763 -3.83 7.28 36.07
N ARG A 764 -4.97 7.58 35.47
CA ARG A 764 -6.24 7.88 36.17
C ARG A 764 -7.03 6.63 36.59
N GLY A 765 -6.38 5.47 36.64
CA GLY A 765 -7.02 4.24 37.10
C GLY A 765 -7.61 3.38 35.97
N TRP A 766 -8.55 2.51 36.30
CA TRP A 766 -9.07 1.50 35.35
C TRP A 766 -9.83 2.12 34.18
N TRP A 767 -10.66 3.14 34.42
CA TRP A 767 -11.43 3.79 33.37
C TRP A 767 -10.54 4.51 32.35
N GLY A 768 -9.45 5.17 32.80
CA GLY A 768 -8.49 5.79 31.88
C GLY A 768 -7.74 4.76 31.06
N LYS A 769 -7.40 3.61 31.64
CA LYS A 769 -6.81 2.46 30.92
C LYS A 769 -7.79 1.91 29.88
N ALA A 770 -9.06 1.74 30.26
CA ALA A 770 -10.11 1.29 29.36
C ALA A 770 -10.31 2.26 28.20
N LEU A 771 -10.38 3.57 28.47
CA LEU A 771 -10.50 4.60 27.44
C LEU A 771 -9.33 4.53 26.42
N VAL A 772 -8.10 4.51 26.93
CA VAL A 772 -6.91 4.42 26.06
C VAL A 772 -6.95 3.13 25.23
N ALA A 773 -7.22 1.98 25.86
CA ALA A 773 -7.31 0.70 25.15
C ALA A 773 -8.41 0.74 24.07
N THR A 774 -9.59 1.29 24.38
CA THR A 774 -10.68 1.44 23.40
C THR A 774 -10.29 2.30 22.21
N ILE A 775 -9.59 3.43 22.43
CA ILE A 775 -9.12 4.28 21.34
C ILE A 775 -8.15 3.53 20.43
N TYR A 776 -7.19 2.80 21.00
CA TYR A 776 -6.23 2.02 20.21
C TYR A 776 -6.91 0.86 19.45
N LEU A 777 -7.82 0.15 20.09
CA LEU A 777 -8.57 -0.94 19.43
C LEU A 777 -9.47 -0.42 18.32
N PHE A 778 -10.15 0.70 18.55
CA PHE A 778 -10.98 1.34 17.53
C PHE A 778 -10.12 1.84 16.35
N THR A 779 -8.98 2.49 16.62
CA THR A 779 -8.05 2.94 15.59
C THR A 779 -7.50 1.76 14.78
N LEU A 780 -7.14 0.66 15.45
CA LEU A 780 -6.71 -0.56 14.76
C LEU A 780 -7.84 -1.17 13.93
N ALA A 781 -9.05 -1.26 14.46
CA ALA A 781 -10.19 -1.83 13.74
C ALA A 781 -10.50 -1.04 12.47
N THR A 782 -10.49 0.30 12.54
CA THR A 782 -10.69 1.16 11.38
C THR A 782 -9.55 1.09 10.38
N ALA A 783 -8.30 0.90 10.85
CA ALA A 783 -7.16 0.69 9.97
C ALA A 783 -7.24 -0.66 9.22
N LEU A 784 -7.66 -1.72 9.92
CA LEU A 784 -7.82 -3.04 9.31
C LEU A 784 -9.01 -3.05 8.33
N ASP A 785 -10.11 -2.38 8.65
CA ASP A 785 -11.26 -2.22 7.75
C ASP A 785 -10.82 -1.52 6.45
N LEU A 786 -10.19 -0.36 6.56
CA LEU A 786 -9.61 0.33 5.41
C LEU A 786 -8.66 -0.58 4.61
N TRP A 787 -7.78 -1.30 5.31
CA TRP A 787 -6.77 -2.14 4.67
C TRP A 787 -7.40 -3.30 3.90
N VAL A 788 -8.39 -3.98 4.48
CA VAL A 788 -9.15 -5.06 3.82
C VAL A 788 -9.90 -4.53 2.58
N ILE A 789 -10.56 -3.37 2.70
CA ILE A 789 -11.22 -2.74 1.55
C ILE A 789 -10.20 -2.44 0.45
N ARG A 790 -9.05 -1.90 0.78
CA ARG A 790 -8.00 -1.58 -0.20
C ARG A 790 -7.41 -2.83 -0.84
N ILE A 791 -7.24 -3.92 -0.10
CA ILE A 791 -6.77 -5.20 -0.63
C ILE A 791 -7.79 -5.82 -1.59
N LEU A 792 -9.06 -5.85 -1.20
CA LEU A 792 -10.11 -6.52 -1.99
C LEU A 792 -10.62 -5.68 -3.17
N ARG A 793 -10.54 -4.35 -3.06
CA ARG A 793 -11.00 -3.40 -4.08
C ARG A 793 -9.86 -2.62 -4.73
N SER A 794 -8.63 -3.13 -4.66
CA SER A 794 -7.49 -2.49 -5.33
C SER A 794 -7.82 -2.28 -6.80
N PRO A 795 -7.69 -1.05 -7.35
CA PRO A 795 -7.97 -0.82 -8.75
C PRO A 795 -6.99 -1.65 -9.58
N VAL A 796 -7.54 -2.53 -10.42
CA VAL A 796 -6.78 -3.12 -11.52
C VAL A 796 -6.84 -2.11 -12.64
N VAL A 797 -5.72 -1.50 -12.95
CA VAL A 797 -5.54 -0.63 -14.11
C VAL A 797 -5.50 -1.48 -15.36
#